data_7e595dc6960308306f07ce7e8b076f6b
#
_entry.id   7e595dc6960308306f07ce7e8b076f6b
#
_cell.length_a   1.000
_cell.length_b   1.000
_cell.length_c   1.000
_cell.angle_alpha   90.00
_cell.angle_beta   90.00
_cell.angle_gamma   90.00
#
_symmetry.space_group_name_H-M   'P 1'
#
loop_
_entity.id
_entity.type
_entity.pdbx_description
1 polymer ?
#
loop_
_entity_poly.entity_id
_entity_poly.type
_entity_poly.pdbx_seq_one_letter_code
_entity_poly.pdbx_strand_id
1 'polypeptide(L)'
;MITLKNITLRNFLSIGQVTQAVSFDRQDLTLILGENLDLGGDGARNGTGKTTLIQGLSYALFGIPINSIRKDNLVNRTNGKAMMVTLEFNVDGIDYKIERGRKPNILKFYVNNDLQKNNDDAQGENKETQQAIERVIHMSADMFKHIVALNTYSEPFLALKTNDQRDIIEQLLGITLLSEKAEVIKNMIRESKDGIQAEEYRVKGIEEANKRVAEQIDALKRRQKLWLAKHDEDLAKLVTEYDDLSKLDIDAELLKHKDLVVWNKQKQEQDTYNALVARSTAWQQKHDADVKTAGKAYTDKNQYNIEAELEAWAKLNEWLVAESEQKNIATAIDTQTKSITKEKKLIEKLVREVKELEDHKCYACGQDFHDDKHLEVTLEKTTLLENAKADLADLEEQLAINQSLVKELGDKPTTLYKTEAEAIRHSSDLANLKKVWEDKEAETNPFSDQLLEKPVVFLDMMPVTYYDTEREAIEHRSKVNTLLTQIATKGEETDPYAEQVVEMENNALQAIDFDAINKLTRTMEHQKFLLDLLVSKDSFVRKKIIDQNLSYLNARLTHYLDKIGLPHQVVFQNDLQVEITELGRELDFDNLSRGERNRLILGLSFAFRDVWESLYRPINTLFIDELIDSGLDTMGVENSIAILKDMSRRRQKSIWLVSHREELAGRVPSVLKVIKENGFTSYSTAVDTE
;
A
#
# COMPACT_ATOMS: atom_id res chain seq x y z
N MET A 1 -12.61 18.26 -3.75
CA MET A 1 -12.37 18.85 -2.41
C MET A 1 -12.87 17.88 -1.35
N ILE A 2 -12.16 17.73 -0.25
CA ILE A 2 -12.62 16.99 0.94
C ILE A 2 -13.32 17.99 1.87
N THR A 3 -14.62 17.82 2.05
CA THR A 3 -15.43 18.68 2.91
C THR A 3 -15.90 17.90 4.12
N LEU A 4 -15.26 18.12 5.26
CA LEU A 4 -15.75 17.60 6.53
C LEU A 4 -17.07 18.32 6.86
N LYS A 5 -18.12 17.55 7.14
CA LYS A 5 -19.46 18.10 7.43
C LYS A 5 -19.73 18.11 8.92
N ASN A 6 -19.91 16.95 9.51
CA ASN A 6 -20.33 16.83 10.90
C ASN A 6 -19.51 15.75 11.62
N ILE A 7 -19.22 16.00 12.88
CA ILE A 7 -18.73 14.97 13.79
C ILE A 7 -19.68 14.83 14.97
N THR A 8 -19.95 13.59 15.36
CA THR A 8 -20.67 13.30 16.60
C THR A 8 -19.79 12.44 17.51
N LEU A 9 -19.83 12.75 18.79
CA LEU A 9 -19.03 12.12 19.82
C LEU A 9 -19.92 11.66 20.96
N ARG A 10 -19.74 10.41 21.38
CA ARG A 10 -20.45 9.81 22.51
C ARG A 10 -19.50 8.93 23.29
N ASN A 11 -19.51 9.08 24.61
CA ASN A 11 -18.63 8.34 25.53
C ASN A 11 -17.14 8.42 25.15
N PHE A 12 -16.74 9.56 24.61
CA PHE A 12 -15.39 9.79 24.09
C PHE A 12 -14.65 10.80 24.96
N LEU A 13 -13.56 10.40 25.59
CA LEU A 13 -12.78 11.19 26.55
C LEU A 13 -13.66 11.81 27.65
N SER A 14 -13.78 13.13 27.66
CA SER A 14 -14.62 13.87 28.61
C SER A 14 -16.09 13.94 28.19
N ILE A 15 -16.44 13.56 26.99
CA ILE A 15 -17.84 13.52 26.53
C ILE A 15 -18.53 12.29 27.10
N GLY A 16 -19.68 12.50 27.68
CA GLY A 16 -20.49 11.48 28.32
C GLY A 16 -21.44 10.74 27.39
N GLN A 17 -22.53 10.23 27.95
CA GLN A 17 -23.52 9.43 27.21
C GLN A 17 -24.37 10.27 26.26
N VAL A 18 -24.54 11.55 26.53
CA VAL A 18 -25.21 12.49 25.64
C VAL A 18 -24.32 12.76 24.45
N THR A 19 -24.84 12.46 23.25
CA THR A 19 -24.07 12.68 22.02
C THR A 19 -23.87 14.18 21.80
N GLN A 20 -22.64 14.58 21.59
CA GLN A 20 -22.28 15.93 21.19
C GLN A 20 -22.01 15.96 19.70
N ALA A 21 -22.52 16.99 19.03
CA ALA A 21 -22.34 17.17 17.59
C ALA A 21 -21.72 18.52 17.28
N VAL A 22 -20.79 18.56 16.33
CA VAL A 22 -20.19 19.79 15.83
C VAL A 22 -20.21 19.75 14.32
N SER A 23 -20.68 20.82 13.68
CA SER A 23 -20.64 20.98 12.24
C SER A 23 -19.39 21.74 11.81
N PHE A 24 -18.64 21.14 10.89
CA PHE A 24 -17.46 21.74 10.25
C PHE A 24 -17.80 22.42 8.90
N ASP A 25 -19.02 22.30 8.44
CA ASP A 25 -19.48 22.92 7.19
C ASP A 25 -19.75 24.42 7.41
N ARG A 26 -18.68 25.11 7.77
CA ARG A 26 -18.62 26.55 7.99
C ARG A 26 -17.46 27.12 7.20
N GLN A 27 -17.60 28.34 6.72
CA GLN A 27 -16.52 29.04 6.01
C GLN A 27 -16.05 30.22 6.85
N ASP A 28 -15.76 29.95 8.14
CA ASP A 28 -15.39 30.97 9.09
C ASP A 28 -14.19 30.54 9.97
N LEU A 29 -13.68 31.51 10.73
CA LEU A 29 -12.72 31.29 11.79
C LEU A 29 -13.47 31.19 13.12
N THR A 30 -13.58 29.98 13.63
CA THR A 30 -14.25 29.70 14.92
C THR A 30 -13.23 29.55 16.03
N LEU A 31 -13.39 30.31 17.10
CA LEU A 31 -12.62 30.17 18.33
C LEU A 31 -13.26 29.13 19.24
N ILE A 32 -12.48 28.17 19.72
CA ILE A 32 -12.89 27.18 20.73
C ILE A 32 -12.41 27.64 22.11
N LEU A 33 -13.33 28.02 22.95
CA LEU A 33 -13.05 28.42 24.32
C LEU A 33 -13.58 27.38 25.31
N GLY A 34 -12.78 27.13 26.36
CA GLY A 34 -13.18 26.26 27.45
C GLY A 34 -13.81 27.03 28.58
N GLU A 35 -14.84 26.46 29.20
CA GLU A 35 -15.46 26.95 30.45
C GLU A 35 -15.63 25.74 31.37
N ASN A 36 -14.90 25.77 32.51
CA ASN A 36 -14.89 24.65 33.44
C ASN A 36 -15.71 24.99 34.67
N LEU A 37 -16.97 24.60 34.67
CA LEU A 37 -17.89 24.87 35.79
C LEU A 37 -17.53 24.03 37.03
N ASP A 38 -16.86 22.89 36.88
CA ASP A 38 -16.40 22.04 37.97
C ASP A 38 -15.32 22.72 38.81
N LEU A 39 -14.61 23.73 38.26
CA LEU A 39 -13.53 24.47 38.92
C LEU A 39 -13.89 25.93 39.20
N GLY A 40 -15.16 26.27 39.20
CA GLY A 40 -15.62 27.62 39.58
C GLY A 40 -16.03 28.51 38.41
N GLY A 41 -16.07 28.00 37.17
CA GLY A 41 -16.64 28.66 35.99
C GLY A 41 -15.78 29.76 35.40
N ASP A 42 -15.85 30.94 35.94
CA ASP A 42 -15.22 32.13 35.34
C ASP A 42 -13.68 32.09 35.47
N GLY A 43 -12.97 32.06 34.37
CA GLY A 43 -11.50 31.96 34.27
C GLY A 43 -10.90 30.56 34.33
N ALA A 44 -11.64 29.51 34.69
CA ALA A 44 -11.18 28.13 34.68
C ALA A 44 -11.37 27.51 33.30
N ARG A 45 -10.33 27.46 32.46
CA ARG A 45 -10.44 27.06 31.04
C ARG A 45 -9.75 25.75 30.70
N ASN A 46 -9.00 25.20 31.62
CA ASN A 46 -8.24 23.98 31.41
C ASN A 46 -9.06 22.73 31.72
N GLY A 47 -8.75 21.65 31.02
CA GLY A 47 -9.39 20.36 31.20
C GLY A 47 -10.86 20.28 30.77
N THR A 48 -11.36 21.23 29.98
CA THR A 48 -12.75 21.28 29.51
C THR A 48 -13.01 20.29 28.38
N GLY A 49 -11.96 19.80 27.70
CA GLY A 49 -12.10 18.90 26.54
C GLY A 49 -12.06 19.62 25.21
N LYS A 50 -11.46 20.81 25.10
CA LYS A 50 -11.29 21.53 23.81
C LYS A 50 -10.64 20.65 22.74
N THR A 51 -9.53 19.99 23.07
CA THR A 51 -8.79 19.09 22.18
C THR A 51 -9.56 17.81 21.86
N THR A 52 -10.64 17.48 22.61
CA THR A 52 -11.43 16.26 22.38
C THR A 52 -12.02 16.21 20.99
N LEU A 53 -12.39 17.36 20.42
CA LEU A 53 -12.92 17.44 19.06
C LEU A 53 -11.90 16.97 18.02
N ILE A 54 -10.67 17.45 18.14
CA ILE A 54 -9.57 17.11 17.23
C ILE A 54 -9.16 15.64 17.40
N GLN A 55 -9.16 15.15 18.64
CA GLN A 55 -8.92 13.74 18.93
C GLN A 55 -9.97 12.83 18.32
N GLY A 56 -11.24 13.26 18.40
CA GLY A 56 -12.36 12.54 17.77
C GLY A 56 -12.22 12.45 16.26
N LEU A 57 -11.82 13.56 15.64
CA LEU A 57 -11.60 13.61 14.19
C LEU A 57 -10.47 12.68 13.75
N SER A 58 -9.32 12.75 14.42
CA SER A 58 -8.19 11.84 14.15
C SER A 58 -8.56 10.38 14.37
N TYR A 59 -9.30 10.12 15.46
CA TYR A 59 -9.76 8.76 15.75
C TYR A 59 -10.77 8.26 14.71
N ALA A 60 -11.68 9.09 14.25
CA ALA A 60 -12.62 8.72 13.19
C ALA A 60 -11.89 8.34 11.90
N LEU A 61 -10.96 9.17 11.43
CA LEU A 61 -10.26 8.99 10.16
C LEU A 61 -9.22 7.86 10.21
N PHE A 62 -8.37 7.84 11.25
CA PHE A 62 -7.19 6.97 11.29
C PHE A 62 -7.26 5.86 12.35
N GLY A 63 -8.26 5.91 13.24
CA GLY A 63 -8.36 4.96 14.36
C GLY A 63 -7.28 5.14 15.43
N ILE A 64 -6.58 6.29 15.41
CA ILE A 64 -5.57 6.68 16.39
C ILE A 64 -5.82 8.10 16.88
N PRO A 65 -5.58 8.40 18.15
CA PRO A 65 -5.61 9.77 18.65
C PRO A 65 -4.39 10.56 18.16
N ILE A 66 -4.46 11.88 18.23
CA ILE A 66 -3.34 12.76 17.85
C ILE A 66 -2.17 12.63 18.82
N ASN A 67 -2.48 12.50 20.09
CA ASN A 67 -1.50 12.35 21.16
C ASN A 67 -1.26 10.87 21.52
N SER A 68 -0.34 10.59 22.42
CA SER A 68 0.05 9.26 22.88
C SER A 68 -0.96 8.55 23.80
N ILE A 69 -2.23 9.02 23.87
CA ILE A 69 -3.29 8.37 24.64
C ILE A 69 -3.54 6.97 24.08
N ARG A 70 -3.56 5.96 24.95
CA ARG A 70 -3.94 4.61 24.56
C ARG A 70 -5.40 4.59 24.09
N LYS A 71 -5.69 3.84 23.04
CA LYS A 71 -7.05 3.75 22.47
C LYS A 71 -8.13 3.40 23.49
N ASP A 72 -7.82 2.56 24.47
CA ASP A 72 -8.74 2.20 25.55
C ASP A 72 -9.08 3.36 26.48
N ASN A 73 -8.16 4.30 26.64
CA ASN A 73 -8.36 5.50 27.45
C ASN A 73 -9.14 6.61 26.72
N LEU A 74 -9.47 6.40 25.44
CA LEU A 74 -10.40 7.27 24.71
C LEU A 74 -11.85 7.05 25.16
N VAL A 75 -12.17 5.87 25.69
CA VAL A 75 -13.49 5.60 26.24
C VAL A 75 -13.69 6.45 27.49
N ASN A 76 -14.81 7.16 27.58
CA ASN A 76 -15.16 7.94 28.75
C ASN A 76 -15.02 7.09 30.03
N ARG A 77 -14.24 7.60 30.99
CA ARG A 77 -13.87 6.82 32.18
C ARG A 77 -15.06 6.51 33.09
N THR A 78 -16.01 7.43 33.16
CA THR A 78 -17.21 7.27 33.98
C THR A 78 -18.14 6.19 33.40
N ASN A 79 -18.37 6.24 32.09
CA ASN A 79 -19.30 5.34 31.43
C ASN A 79 -18.65 4.01 31.03
N GLY A 80 -17.36 3.98 30.76
CA GLY A 80 -16.54 2.78 30.54
C GLY A 80 -16.85 1.96 29.29
N LYS A 81 -17.89 2.30 28.53
CA LYS A 81 -18.41 1.52 27.41
C LYS A 81 -19.10 2.36 26.33
N ALA A 82 -19.43 1.72 25.24
CA ALA A 82 -20.24 2.25 24.14
C ALA A 82 -19.72 3.60 23.60
N MET A 83 -18.39 3.72 23.46
CA MET A 83 -17.79 4.86 22.81
C MET A 83 -18.11 4.82 21.32
N MET A 84 -18.55 5.95 20.79
CA MET A 84 -18.86 6.10 19.38
C MET A 84 -18.41 7.47 18.88
N VAL A 85 -17.72 7.47 17.77
CA VAL A 85 -17.39 8.65 16.98
C VAL A 85 -17.95 8.44 15.59
N THR A 86 -18.75 9.38 15.11
CA THR A 86 -19.26 9.37 13.74
C THR A 86 -18.78 10.63 13.03
N LEU A 87 -18.22 10.47 11.85
CA LEU A 87 -17.77 11.54 10.98
C LEU A 87 -18.48 11.46 9.64
N GLU A 88 -19.09 12.55 9.23
CA GLU A 88 -19.68 12.74 7.91
C GLU A 88 -18.84 13.71 7.10
N PHE A 89 -18.53 13.36 5.88
CA PHE A 89 -17.76 14.19 4.96
C PHE A 89 -18.13 13.93 3.51
N ASN A 90 -17.82 14.88 2.66
CA ASN A 90 -18.05 14.78 1.21
C ASN A 90 -16.70 14.87 0.48
N VAL A 91 -16.54 14.07 -0.55
CA VAL A 91 -15.40 14.17 -1.47
C VAL A 91 -15.92 14.22 -2.89
N ASP A 92 -15.73 15.36 -3.55
CA ASP A 92 -16.09 15.59 -4.94
C ASP A 92 -17.56 15.22 -5.26
N GLY A 93 -18.49 15.54 -4.35
CA GLY A 93 -19.91 15.28 -4.51
C GLY A 93 -20.39 13.93 -3.96
N ILE A 94 -19.51 13.05 -3.55
CA ILE A 94 -19.85 11.76 -2.93
C ILE A 94 -19.86 11.94 -1.42
N ASP A 95 -20.92 11.52 -0.77
CA ASP A 95 -21.06 11.55 0.69
C ASP A 95 -20.51 10.29 1.33
N TYR A 96 -19.69 10.51 2.36
CA TYR A 96 -19.07 9.46 3.14
C TYR A 96 -19.43 9.60 4.62
N LYS A 97 -19.57 8.48 5.29
CA LYS A 97 -19.77 8.43 6.73
C LYS A 97 -18.92 7.32 7.35
N ILE A 98 -18.21 7.66 8.41
CA ILE A 98 -17.44 6.73 9.22
C ILE A 98 -18.09 6.64 10.59
N GLU A 99 -18.39 5.43 11.05
CA GLU A 99 -18.78 5.14 12.42
C GLU A 99 -17.69 4.28 13.07
N ARG A 100 -17.03 4.84 14.07
CA ARG A 100 -15.96 4.16 14.76
C ARG A 100 -16.23 4.12 16.27
N GLY A 101 -16.35 2.91 16.80
CA GLY A 101 -16.66 2.67 18.20
C GLY A 101 -15.59 1.87 18.91
N ARG A 102 -15.65 1.93 20.25
CA ARG A 102 -14.86 1.08 21.11
C ARG A 102 -15.68 0.64 22.31
N LYS A 103 -15.50 -0.64 22.68
CA LYS A 103 -16.29 -1.32 23.71
C LYS A 103 -17.81 -1.26 23.45
N PRO A 104 -18.24 -1.88 22.31
CA PRO A 104 -17.54 -2.79 21.41
C PRO A 104 -16.69 -2.06 20.33
N ASN A 105 -15.75 -2.80 19.71
CA ASN A 105 -15.03 -2.30 18.55
C ASN A 105 -15.97 -2.30 17.34
N ILE A 106 -16.11 -1.13 16.74
CA ILE A 106 -16.95 -0.91 15.56
C ILE A 106 -16.14 -0.09 14.58
N LEU A 107 -16.12 -0.50 13.32
CA LEU A 107 -15.69 0.32 12.21
C LEU A 107 -16.62 0.07 11.04
N LYS A 108 -17.40 1.09 10.69
CA LYS A 108 -18.29 1.05 9.55
C LYS A 108 -17.99 2.23 8.64
N PHE A 109 -17.95 1.97 7.36
CA PHE A 109 -17.71 2.96 6.33
C PHE A 109 -18.85 2.95 5.32
N TYR A 110 -19.45 4.10 5.10
CA TYR A 110 -20.59 4.27 4.20
C TYR A 110 -20.19 5.18 3.04
N VAL A 111 -20.71 4.87 1.87
CA VAL A 111 -20.61 5.68 0.65
C VAL A 111 -22.02 5.94 0.16
N ASN A 112 -22.45 7.21 0.06
CA ASN A 112 -23.81 7.62 -0.26
C ASN A 112 -24.89 6.88 0.58
N ASN A 113 -24.65 6.74 1.88
CA ASN A 113 -25.44 5.99 2.86
C ASN A 113 -25.41 4.45 2.72
N ASP A 114 -24.75 3.90 1.72
CA ASP A 114 -24.61 2.46 1.57
C ASP A 114 -23.40 1.96 2.36
N LEU A 115 -23.65 1.00 3.28
CA LEU A 115 -22.58 0.37 4.04
C LEU A 115 -21.69 -0.45 3.12
N GLN A 116 -20.41 -0.13 3.09
CA GLN A 116 -19.43 -0.92 2.37
C GLN A 116 -19.17 -2.21 3.14
N LYS A 117 -19.72 -3.31 2.62
CA LYS A 117 -19.47 -4.66 3.15
C LYS A 117 -18.26 -5.22 2.41
N ASN A 118 -17.19 -5.49 3.11
CA ASN A 118 -16.12 -6.33 2.60
C ASN A 118 -16.49 -7.78 2.90
N ASN A 119 -16.27 -8.67 1.93
CA ASN A 119 -16.58 -10.08 2.07
C ASN A 119 -15.65 -10.72 3.11
N ASP A 120 -16.29 -11.38 4.09
CA ASP A 120 -15.75 -12.32 5.08
C ASP A 120 -15.29 -11.82 6.46
N ASP A 121 -15.66 -12.66 7.41
CA ASP A 121 -15.70 -12.47 8.86
C ASP A 121 -14.36 -12.11 9.54
N ALA A 122 -14.52 -11.25 10.52
CA ALA A 122 -13.83 -11.03 11.76
C ALA A 122 -12.57 -10.16 11.73
N GLN A 123 -11.39 -10.31 11.47
CA GLN A 123 -10.26 -9.41 11.78
C GLN A 123 -9.64 -8.69 10.57
N GLY A 124 -9.82 -9.20 9.36
CA GLY A 124 -9.38 -8.58 8.11
C GLY A 124 -10.21 -7.35 7.72
N GLU A 125 -11.49 -7.37 8.03
CA GLU A 125 -12.49 -6.35 7.66
C GLU A 125 -12.10 -4.93 8.13
N ASN A 126 -11.61 -4.78 9.35
CA ASN A 126 -11.19 -3.49 9.89
C ASN A 126 -9.96 -2.90 9.18
N LYS A 127 -9.04 -3.74 8.71
CA LYS A 127 -7.83 -3.30 8.00
C LYS A 127 -8.17 -2.84 6.59
N GLU A 128 -9.01 -3.59 5.89
CA GLU A 128 -9.46 -3.25 4.54
C GLU A 128 -10.32 -2.00 4.54
N THR A 129 -11.25 -1.90 5.50
CA THR A 129 -12.07 -0.70 5.70
C THR A 129 -11.21 0.51 6.02
N GLN A 130 -10.17 0.38 6.85
CA GLN A 130 -9.23 1.46 7.13
C GLN A 130 -8.47 1.88 5.88
N GLN A 131 -7.99 0.94 5.09
CA GLN A 131 -7.35 1.23 3.80
C GLN A 131 -8.29 1.91 2.81
N ALA A 132 -9.56 1.54 2.80
CA ALA A 132 -10.57 2.19 1.96
C ALA A 132 -10.76 3.67 2.38
N ILE A 133 -10.83 3.95 3.68
CA ILE A 133 -10.89 5.32 4.21
C ILE A 133 -9.64 6.11 3.79
N GLU A 134 -8.45 5.55 3.99
CA GLU A 134 -7.18 6.20 3.66
C GLU A 134 -7.04 6.48 2.16
N ARG A 135 -7.53 5.58 1.31
CA ARG A 135 -7.59 5.81 -0.15
C ARG A 135 -8.50 6.96 -0.53
N VAL A 136 -9.60 7.18 0.20
CA VAL A 136 -10.54 8.29 -0.08
C VAL A 136 -9.94 9.63 0.33
N ILE A 137 -9.28 9.68 1.51
CA ILE A 137 -8.72 10.93 2.03
C ILE A 137 -7.31 11.22 1.50
N HIS A 138 -6.60 10.23 0.95
CA HIS A 138 -5.22 10.32 0.43
C HIS A 138 -4.20 10.93 1.39
N MET A 139 -4.44 10.86 2.69
CA MET A 139 -3.63 11.52 3.71
C MET A 139 -3.28 10.52 4.81
N SER A 140 -2.02 10.50 5.25
CA SER A 140 -1.58 9.74 6.42
C SER A 140 -1.95 10.48 7.72
N ALA A 141 -1.99 9.73 8.83
CA ALA A 141 -2.21 10.31 10.15
C ALA A 141 -1.13 11.33 10.54
N ASP A 142 0.11 11.12 10.14
CA ASP A 142 1.20 12.04 10.44
C ASP A 142 1.09 13.30 9.59
N MET A 143 0.77 13.18 8.32
CA MET A 143 0.48 14.34 7.48
C MET A 143 -0.70 15.16 8.04
N PHE A 144 -1.75 14.50 8.50
CA PHE A 144 -2.91 15.15 9.12
C PHE A 144 -2.51 16.04 10.32
N LYS A 145 -1.57 15.59 11.14
CA LYS A 145 -1.06 16.39 12.30
C LYS A 145 -0.33 17.65 11.86
N HIS A 146 0.34 17.63 10.71
CA HIS A 146 1.16 18.74 10.24
C HIS A 146 0.42 19.75 9.37
N ILE A 147 -0.71 19.34 8.74
CA ILE A 147 -1.43 20.22 7.80
C ILE A 147 -2.88 20.50 8.17
N VAL A 148 -3.51 19.67 9.01
CA VAL A 148 -4.95 19.82 9.37
C VAL A 148 -5.14 20.05 10.85
N ALA A 149 -4.41 19.34 11.72
CA ALA A 149 -4.62 19.35 13.16
C ALA A 149 -3.35 19.78 13.89
N LEU A 150 -3.01 21.05 13.73
CA LEU A 150 -1.82 21.65 14.31
C LEU A 150 -1.98 21.78 15.84
N ASN A 151 -1.05 21.23 16.57
CA ASN A 151 -1.18 21.18 18.02
C ASN A 151 0.19 21.21 18.73
N THR A 152 0.16 21.46 20.02
CA THR A 152 1.36 21.51 20.86
C THR A 152 1.78 20.16 21.43
N TYR A 153 1.00 19.11 21.23
CA TYR A 153 1.24 17.77 21.79
C TYR A 153 1.96 16.84 20.83
N SER A 154 1.90 17.14 19.54
CA SER A 154 2.66 16.41 18.54
C SER A 154 4.08 16.92 18.47
N GLU A 155 5.04 16.02 18.25
CA GLU A 155 6.41 16.43 17.99
C GLU A 155 6.45 17.30 16.73
N PRO A 156 7.04 18.51 16.79
CA PRO A 156 7.17 19.36 15.63
C PRO A 156 7.95 18.67 14.52
N PHE A 157 7.60 18.95 13.27
CA PHE A 157 8.27 18.36 12.11
C PHE A 157 9.80 18.41 12.19
N LEU A 158 10.38 19.55 12.57
CA LEU A 158 11.83 19.76 12.66
C LEU A 158 12.50 19.06 13.85
N ALA A 159 11.74 18.62 14.83
CA ALA A 159 12.23 17.82 15.96
C ALA A 159 12.20 16.31 15.65
N LEU A 160 11.48 15.87 14.62
CA LEU A 160 11.41 14.49 14.19
C LEU A 160 12.80 13.98 13.73
N LYS A 161 12.97 12.68 13.78
CA LYS A 161 14.16 12.04 13.19
C LYS A 161 14.20 12.28 11.68
N THR A 162 15.40 12.37 11.12
CA THR A 162 15.64 12.66 9.69
C THR A 162 14.85 11.74 8.75
N ASN A 163 14.71 10.45 9.09
CA ASN A 163 13.94 9.51 8.28
C ASN A 163 12.43 9.85 8.30
N ASP A 164 11.89 10.17 9.47
CA ASP A 164 10.47 10.51 9.62
C ASP A 164 10.16 11.86 8.92
N GLN A 165 11.07 12.83 9.04
CA GLN A 165 10.99 14.09 8.28
C GLN A 165 10.97 13.83 6.77
N ARG A 166 11.86 12.94 6.31
CA ARG A 166 11.96 12.57 4.92
C ARG A 166 10.67 11.93 4.41
N ASP A 167 10.10 11.00 5.15
CA ASP A 167 8.85 10.33 4.76
C ASP A 167 7.69 11.31 4.63
N ILE A 168 7.58 12.26 5.57
CA ILE A 168 6.57 13.33 5.52
C ILE A 168 6.78 14.22 4.30
N ILE A 169 8.02 14.65 4.03
CA ILE A 169 8.33 15.50 2.88
C ILE A 169 8.14 14.75 1.56
N GLU A 170 8.54 13.49 1.47
CA GLU A 170 8.31 12.67 0.28
C GLU A 170 6.80 12.52 -0.01
N GLN A 171 5.98 12.34 1.01
CA GLN A 171 4.54 12.33 0.88
C GLN A 171 4.01 13.72 0.46
N LEU A 172 4.47 14.77 1.13
CA LEU A 172 4.08 16.16 0.85
C LEU A 172 4.39 16.57 -0.59
N LEU A 173 5.57 16.22 -1.10
CA LEU A 173 5.99 16.54 -2.46
C LEU A 173 5.37 15.63 -3.53
N GLY A 174 4.52 14.69 -3.14
CA GLY A 174 3.84 13.77 -4.04
C GLY A 174 4.73 12.62 -4.53
N ILE A 175 5.88 12.37 -3.89
CA ILE A 175 6.77 11.26 -4.24
C ILE A 175 6.12 9.91 -3.93
N THR A 176 5.31 9.84 -2.87
CA THR A 176 4.51 8.66 -2.54
C THR A 176 3.50 8.31 -3.64
N LEU A 177 2.96 9.32 -4.35
CA LEU A 177 2.13 9.10 -5.54
C LEU A 177 2.89 8.37 -6.65
N LEU A 178 4.20 8.65 -6.79
CA LEU A 178 5.05 7.90 -7.72
C LEU A 178 5.15 6.44 -7.32
N SER A 179 5.27 6.16 -6.02
CA SER A 179 5.30 4.80 -5.49
C SER A 179 3.97 4.07 -5.71
N GLU A 180 2.84 4.72 -5.50
CA GLU A 180 1.51 4.18 -5.81
C GLU A 180 1.36 3.89 -7.32
N LYS A 181 1.77 4.84 -8.17
CA LYS A 181 1.77 4.64 -9.62
C LYS A 181 2.76 3.56 -10.04
N ALA A 182 3.92 3.47 -9.38
CA ALA A 182 4.88 2.40 -9.60
C ALA A 182 4.30 1.01 -9.28
N GLU A 183 3.50 0.87 -8.22
CA GLU A 183 2.81 -0.39 -7.91
C GLU A 183 1.79 -0.75 -8.99
N VAL A 184 1.04 0.22 -9.51
CA VAL A 184 0.14 -0.02 -10.65
C VAL A 184 0.93 -0.52 -11.87
N ILE A 185 2.06 0.14 -12.19
CA ILE A 185 2.91 -0.26 -13.31
C ILE A 185 3.53 -1.64 -13.07
N LYS A 186 3.95 -1.98 -11.85
CA LYS A 186 4.43 -3.34 -11.52
C LYS A 186 3.38 -4.40 -11.80
N ASN A 187 2.13 -4.13 -11.44
CA ASN A 187 1.03 -5.03 -11.75
C ASN A 187 0.80 -5.15 -13.27
N MET A 188 0.85 -4.03 -14.00
CA MET A 188 0.77 -4.04 -15.47
C MET A 188 1.93 -4.81 -16.11
N ILE A 189 3.16 -4.67 -15.59
CA ILE A 189 4.32 -5.45 -16.03
C ILE A 189 4.10 -6.94 -15.77
N ARG A 190 3.53 -7.29 -14.63
CA ARG A 190 3.19 -8.67 -14.30
C ARG A 190 2.16 -9.23 -15.28
N GLU A 191 1.08 -8.50 -15.52
CA GLU A 191 0.04 -8.87 -16.50
C GLU A 191 0.63 -9.01 -17.91
N SER A 192 1.49 -8.06 -18.32
CA SER A 192 2.18 -8.13 -19.61
C SER A 192 3.11 -9.34 -19.70
N LYS A 193 3.81 -9.66 -18.61
CA LYS A 193 4.68 -10.85 -18.52
C LYS A 193 3.86 -12.14 -18.58
N ASP A 194 2.76 -12.19 -17.85
CA ASP A 194 1.85 -13.34 -17.86
C ASP A 194 1.23 -13.50 -19.25
N GLY A 195 0.88 -12.37 -19.90
CA GLY A 195 0.42 -12.34 -21.29
C GLY A 195 1.46 -12.84 -22.29
N ILE A 196 2.72 -12.40 -22.16
CA ILE A 196 3.84 -12.88 -22.99
C ILE A 196 4.01 -14.38 -22.80
N GLN A 197 4.02 -14.84 -21.57
CA GLN A 197 4.16 -16.27 -21.27
C GLN A 197 3.01 -17.09 -21.84
N ALA A 198 1.78 -16.59 -21.76
CA ALA A 198 0.61 -17.24 -22.36
C ALA A 198 0.74 -17.33 -23.88
N GLU A 199 1.17 -16.25 -24.55
CA GLU A 199 1.40 -16.23 -25.99
C GLU A 199 2.60 -17.09 -26.41
N GLU A 200 3.67 -17.12 -25.62
CA GLU A 200 4.80 -18.04 -25.83
C GLU A 200 4.35 -19.50 -25.75
N TYR A 201 3.50 -19.83 -24.78
CA TYR A 201 2.91 -21.17 -24.70
C TYR A 201 2.01 -21.46 -25.90
N ARG A 202 1.23 -20.46 -26.38
CA ARG A 202 0.41 -20.60 -27.58
C ARG A 202 1.27 -20.84 -28.83
N VAL A 203 2.33 -20.04 -29.00
CA VAL A 203 3.30 -20.19 -30.08
C VAL A 203 3.96 -21.56 -30.03
N LYS A 204 4.45 -21.94 -28.84
CA LYS A 204 5.05 -23.26 -28.64
C LYS A 204 4.05 -24.39 -28.93
N GLY A 205 2.80 -24.21 -28.52
CA GLY A 205 1.72 -25.15 -28.90
C GLY A 205 1.51 -25.27 -30.41
N ILE A 206 1.57 -24.13 -31.13
CA ILE A 206 1.50 -24.11 -32.60
C ILE A 206 2.74 -24.75 -33.23
N GLU A 207 3.94 -24.41 -32.69
CA GLU A 207 5.19 -25.04 -33.13
C GLU A 207 5.16 -26.57 -32.98
N GLU A 208 4.75 -27.03 -31.80
CA GLU A 208 4.62 -28.45 -31.52
C GLU A 208 3.52 -29.09 -32.39
N ALA A 209 2.40 -28.40 -32.60
CA ALA A 209 1.35 -28.84 -33.52
C ALA A 209 1.87 -28.90 -34.94
N ASN A 210 2.54 -27.85 -35.40
CA ASN A 210 3.16 -27.82 -36.73
C ASN A 210 4.22 -28.91 -36.90
N LYS A 211 5.03 -29.12 -35.86
CA LYS A 211 6.03 -30.21 -35.84
C LYS A 211 5.34 -31.57 -35.96
N ARG A 212 4.26 -31.78 -35.19
CA ARG A 212 3.47 -33.03 -35.30
C ARG A 212 2.85 -33.20 -36.69
N VAL A 213 2.31 -32.10 -37.24
CA VAL A 213 1.77 -32.12 -38.61
C VAL A 213 2.88 -32.42 -39.60
N ALA A 214 4.04 -31.77 -39.49
CA ALA A 214 5.21 -32.07 -40.34
C ALA A 214 5.69 -33.52 -40.16
N GLU A 215 5.79 -34.00 -38.91
CA GLU A 215 6.13 -35.39 -38.61
C GLU A 215 5.08 -36.38 -39.17
N GLN A 216 3.81 -35.98 -39.14
CA GLN A 216 2.72 -36.77 -39.76
C GLN A 216 2.81 -36.76 -41.27
N ILE A 217 3.09 -35.59 -41.88
CA ILE A 217 3.34 -35.47 -43.31
C ILE A 217 4.54 -36.33 -43.71
N ASP A 218 5.64 -36.22 -42.98
CA ASP A 218 6.84 -37.04 -43.23
C ASP A 218 6.57 -38.53 -43.01
N ALA A 219 5.79 -38.87 -42.00
CA ALA A 219 5.37 -40.25 -41.77
C ALA A 219 4.46 -40.76 -42.88
N LEU A 220 3.52 -39.91 -43.36
CA LEU A 220 2.68 -40.21 -44.50
C LEU A 220 3.50 -40.36 -45.79
N LYS A 221 4.41 -39.41 -46.06
CA LYS A 221 5.35 -39.49 -47.18
C LYS A 221 6.24 -40.73 -47.13
N ARG A 222 6.72 -41.09 -45.95
CA ARG A 222 7.46 -42.35 -45.75
C ARG A 222 6.57 -43.54 -46.00
N ARG A 223 5.30 -43.50 -45.55
CA ARG A 223 4.32 -44.56 -45.84
C ARG A 223 4.00 -44.61 -47.32
N GLN A 224 3.80 -43.45 -47.93
CA GLN A 224 3.60 -43.32 -49.35
C GLN A 224 4.78 -43.91 -50.15
N LYS A 225 6.00 -43.46 -49.77
CA LYS A 225 7.23 -43.98 -50.40
C LYS A 225 7.42 -45.48 -50.17
N LEU A 226 7.10 -45.92 -48.96
CA LEU A 226 7.15 -47.37 -48.67
C LEU A 226 6.05 -48.14 -49.39
N TRP A 227 4.85 -47.53 -49.50
CA TRP A 227 3.76 -48.11 -50.26
C TRP A 227 4.12 -48.15 -51.75
N LEU A 228 4.61 -47.04 -52.35
CA LEU A 228 5.05 -46.98 -53.70
C LEU A 228 6.19 -47.99 -53.99
N ALA A 229 7.22 -47.92 -53.11
CA ALA A 229 8.34 -48.88 -53.23
C ALA A 229 7.87 -50.31 -53.08
N LYS A 230 6.92 -50.52 -52.14
CA LYS A 230 6.33 -51.86 -51.98
C LYS A 230 5.39 -52.22 -53.10
N HIS A 231 4.61 -51.22 -53.58
CA HIS A 231 3.74 -51.42 -54.74
C HIS A 231 4.57 -51.77 -55.98
N ASP A 232 5.65 -51.01 -56.24
CA ASP A 232 6.56 -51.27 -57.32
C ASP A 232 7.31 -52.61 -57.15
N GLU A 233 7.73 -52.91 -55.93
CA GLU A 233 8.36 -54.19 -55.57
C GLU A 233 7.36 -55.35 -55.73
N ASP A 234 6.13 -55.13 -55.21
CA ASP A 234 5.08 -56.13 -55.30
C ASP A 234 4.67 -56.35 -56.79
N LEU A 235 4.60 -55.24 -57.59
CA LEU A 235 4.34 -55.33 -59.01
C LEU A 235 5.47 -56.08 -59.78
N ALA A 236 6.73 -55.69 -59.44
CA ALA A 236 7.89 -56.38 -60.02
C ALA A 236 7.97 -57.84 -59.59
N LYS A 237 7.59 -58.14 -58.32
CA LYS A 237 7.51 -59.53 -57.84
C LYS A 237 6.39 -60.29 -58.55
N LEU A 238 5.21 -59.69 -58.74
CA LEU A 238 4.10 -60.31 -59.47
C LEU A 238 4.47 -60.56 -60.90
N VAL A 239 5.17 -59.63 -61.55
CA VAL A 239 5.67 -59.80 -62.89
C VAL A 239 6.72 -60.93 -62.95
N THR A 240 7.67 -60.90 -61.96
CA THR A 240 8.70 -61.95 -61.86
C THR A 240 8.07 -63.30 -61.53
N GLU A 241 7.11 -63.33 -60.64
CA GLU A 241 6.37 -64.52 -60.26
C GLU A 241 5.49 -65.00 -61.40
N TYR A 242 4.92 -64.08 -62.20
CA TYR A 242 4.20 -64.42 -63.43
C TYR A 242 5.13 -65.07 -64.40
N ASP A 243 6.30 -64.52 -64.61
CA ASP A 243 7.32 -65.06 -65.51
C ASP A 243 7.83 -66.42 -65.01
N ASP A 244 8.01 -66.59 -63.71
CA ASP A 244 8.43 -67.87 -63.12
C ASP A 244 7.30 -68.87 -63.07
N LEU A 245 6.07 -68.44 -62.76
CA LEU A 245 4.90 -69.23 -62.62
C LEU A 245 4.33 -69.64 -63.97
N SER A 246 4.68 -68.91 -65.00
CA SER A 246 4.39 -69.34 -66.34
C SER A 246 5.15 -70.64 -66.72
N LYS A 247 6.09 -71.11 -65.87
CA LYS A 247 6.95 -72.29 -66.04
C LYS A 247 6.63 -73.45 -65.11
N LEU A 248 5.87 -73.22 -64.02
CA LEU A 248 5.70 -74.17 -62.92
C LEU A 248 4.24 -74.24 -62.43
N ASP A 249 3.86 -75.34 -61.83
CA ASP A 249 2.52 -75.55 -61.24
C ASP A 249 2.47 -75.07 -59.84
N ILE A 250 1.65 -74.11 -59.52
CA ILE A 250 1.77 -73.26 -58.37
C ILE A 250 0.59 -73.37 -57.41
N ASP A 251 -0.25 -74.34 -57.46
CA ASP A 251 -1.52 -74.36 -56.71
C ASP A 251 -1.34 -74.44 -55.16
N ALA A 252 -0.12 -74.59 -54.61
CA ALA A 252 0.07 -74.92 -53.21
C ALA A 252 0.45 -73.75 -52.27
N GLU A 253 0.73 -72.57 -52.77
CA GLU A 253 1.38 -71.53 -51.92
C GLU A 253 0.49 -70.43 -51.40
N LEU A 254 -0.79 -70.39 -51.64
CA LEU A 254 -1.68 -69.26 -51.30
C LEU A 254 -2.05 -69.12 -49.79
N LEU A 255 -1.95 -70.22 -49.08
CA LEU A 255 -2.41 -70.20 -47.71
C LEU A 255 -1.42 -69.50 -46.72
N LYS A 256 -0.11 -69.71 -46.96
CA LYS A 256 0.92 -69.18 -46.09
C LYS A 256 1.10 -67.67 -46.20
N HIS A 257 0.76 -67.06 -47.33
CA HIS A 257 0.83 -65.62 -47.47
C HIS A 257 -0.17 -64.88 -46.63
N LYS A 258 -1.31 -65.41 -46.29
CA LYS A 258 -2.28 -64.78 -45.37
C LYS A 258 -1.74 -64.66 -43.98
N ASP A 259 -1.04 -65.66 -43.51
CA ASP A 259 -0.47 -65.62 -42.14
C ASP A 259 0.67 -64.63 -42.04
N LEU A 260 1.44 -64.41 -43.12
CA LEU A 260 2.53 -63.44 -43.14
C LEU A 260 2.04 -62.01 -43.09
N VAL A 261 0.90 -61.69 -43.68
CA VAL A 261 0.29 -60.39 -43.69
C VAL A 261 -0.24 -60.08 -42.28
N VAL A 262 -0.87 -61.04 -41.61
CA VAL A 262 -1.37 -60.93 -40.24
C VAL A 262 -0.20 -60.70 -39.26
N TRP A 263 0.88 -61.45 -39.43
CA TRP A 263 2.07 -61.33 -38.59
C TRP A 263 2.74 -59.97 -38.71
N ASN A 264 2.86 -59.44 -39.96
CA ASN A 264 3.45 -58.08 -40.13
C ASN A 264 2.63 -56.98 -39.51
N LYS A 265 1.31 -57.06 -39.56
CA LYS A 265 0.42 -56.10 -38.95
C LYS A 265 0.58 -56.07 -37.41
N GLN A 266 0.63 -57.26 -36.82
CA GLN A 266 0.78 -57.37 -35.36
C GLN A 266 2.14 -56.85 -34.88
N LYS A 267 3.20 -57.04 -35.64
CA LYS A 267 4.53 -56.54 -35.33
C LYS A 267 4.57 -55.01 -35.33
N GLN A 268 3.94 -54.41 -36.32
CA GLN A 268 3.90 -52.94 -36.43
C GLN A 268 3.13 -52.28 -35.28
N GLU A 269 2.04 -52.90 -34.86
CA GLU A 269 1.26 -52.43 -33.70
C GLU A 269 2.09 -52.49 -32.39
N GLN A 270 2.88 -53.55 -32.23
CA GLN A 270 3.79 -53.72 -31.07
C GLN A 270 4.91 -52.68 -31.04
N ASP A 271 5.50 -52.41 -32.19
CA ASP A 271 6.63 -51.46 -32.28
C ASP A 271 6.13 -50.03 -31.96
N THR A 272 4.93 -49.69 -32.41
CA THR A 272 4.30 -48.40 -32.14
C THR A 272 4.00 -48.22 -30.64
N TYR A 273 3.51 -49.26 -30.00
CA TYR A 273 3.22 -49.25 -28.56
C TYR A 273 4.51 -49.09 -27.73
N ASN A 274 5.58 -49.80 -28.11
CA ASN A 274 6.88 -49.72 -27.41
C ASN A 274 7.48 -48.30 -27.48
N ALA A 275 7.33 -47.62 -28.59
CA ALA A 275 7.77 -46.25 -28.78
C ALA A 275 6.99 -45.26 -27.84
N LEU A 276 5.69 -45.54 -27.66
CA LEU A 276 4.84 -44.72 -26.80
C LEU A 276 5.20 -44.88 -25.29
N VAL A 277 5.49 -46.14 -24.90
CA VAL A 277 5.99 -46.43 -23.53
C VAL A 277 7.29 -45.69 -23.23
N ALA A 278 8.19 -45.68 -24.19
CA ALA A 278 9.48 -44.97 -23.97
C ALA A 278 9.29 -43.44 -23.77
N ARG A 279 8.35 -42.85 -24.53
CA ARG A 279 8.02 -41.41 -24.40
C ARG A 279 7.38 -41.08 -23.05
N SER A 280 6.42 -41.92 -22.63
CA SER A 280 5.76 -41.77 -21.34
C SER A 280 6.76 -41.85 -20.18
N THR A 281 7.65 -42.82 -20.24
CA THR A 281 8.68 -43.01 -19.19
C THR A 281 9.64 -41.82 -19.13
N ALA A 282 10.04 -41.29 -20.29
CA ALA A 282 10.94 -40.14 -20.34
C ALA A 282 10.27 -38.87 -19.80
N TRP A 283 8.98 -38.68 -20.11
CA TRP A 283 8.21 -37.57 -19.53
C TRP A 283 8.12 -37.69 -18.02
N GLN A 284 7.77 -38.90 -17.51
CA GLN A 284 7.61 -39.13 -16.08
C GLN A 284 8.92 -38.83 -15.32
N GLN A 285 10.06 -39.30 -15.84
CA GLN A 285 11.35 -39.05 -15.21
C GLN A 285 11.70 -37.56 -15.16
N LYS A 286 11.35 -36.82 -16.22
CA LYS A 286 11.55 -35.37 -16.25
C LYS A 286 10.63 -34.65 -15.28
N HIS A 287 9.37 -35.00 -15.30
CA HIS A 287 8.36 -34.40 -14.39
C HIS A 287 8.73 -34.62 -12.93
N ASP A 288 9.10 -35.85 -12.56
CA ASP A 288 9.52 -36.17 -11.19
C ASP A 288 10.75 -35.36 -10.75
N ALA A 289 11.67 -35.13 -11.69
CA ALA A 289 12.86 -34.28 -11.42
C ALA A 289 12.47 -32.79 -11.24
N ASP A 290 11.57 -32.30 -12.06
CA ASP A 290 11.09 -30.91 -12.01
C ASP A 290 10.30 -30.66 -10.73
N VAL A 291 9.38 -31.56 -10.35
CA VAL A 291 8.63 -31.50 -9.07
C VAL A 291 9.60 -31.54 -7.88
N LYS A 292 10.59 -32.44 -7.91
CA LYS A 292 11.60 -32.54 -6.85
C LYS A 292 12.42 -31.26 -6.72
N THR A 293 12.76 -30.65 -7.85
CA THR A 293 13.56 -29.41 -7.90
C THR A 293 12.76 -28.24 -7.33
N ALA A 294 11.47 -28.12 -7.74
CA ALA A 294 10.58 -27.09 -7.23
C ALA A 294 10.32 -27.25 -5.73
N GLY A 295 10.06 -28.49 -5.29
CA GLY A 295 9.84 -28.78 -3.87
C GLY A 295 11.08 -28.50 -3.01
N LYS A 296 12.27 -28.79 -3.54
CA LYS A 296 13.52 -28.45 -2.86
C LYS A 296 13.72 -26.95 -2.74
N ALA A 297 13.45 -26.20 -3.82
CA ALA A 297 13.58 -24.74 -3.80
C ALA A 297 12.65 -24.10 -2.75
N TYR A 298 11.42 -24.62 -2.60
CA TYR A 298 10.51 -24.21 -1.54
C TYR A 298 11.04 -24.58 -0.16
N THR A 299 11.47 -25.85 0.02
CA THR A 299 11.94 -26.35 1.32
C THR A 299 13.21 -25.64 1.80
N ASP A 300 14.15 -25.40 0.89
CA ASP A 300 15.41 -24.72 1.22
C ASP A 300 15.17 -23.28 1.70
N LYS A 301 14.13 -22.63 1.21
CA LYS A 301 13.76 -21.28 1.63
C LYS A 301 12.82 -21.25 2.86
N ASN A 302 12.05 -22.30 3.07
CA ASN A 302 11.11 -22.41 4.20
C ASN A 302 11.79 -22.90 5.50
N GLN A 303 13.00 -22.44 5.78
CA GLN A 303 13.75 -22.85 6.97
C GLN A 303 13.42 -22.01 8.22
N TYR A 304 12.73 -20.91 8.02
CA TYR A 304 12.42 -19.99 9.10
C TYR A 304 10.90 -19.77 9.19
N ASN A 305 10.41 -19.66 10.38
CA ASN A 305 9.02 -19.29 10.61
C ASN A 305 8.82 -17.80 10.34
N ILE A 306 8.48 -17.49 9.10
CA ILE A 306 8.33 -16.10 8.64
C ILE A 306 7.15 -15.39 9.32
N GLU A 307 6.10 -16.13 9.72
CA GLU A 307 4.96 -15.56 10.43
C GLU A 307 5.38 -15.04 11.80
N ALA A 308 6.17 -15.84 12.51
CA ALA A 308 6.71 -15.41 13.80
C ALA A 308 7.66 -14.22 13.67
N GLU A 309 8.36 -14.11 12.57
CA GLU A 309 9.26 -12.98 12.30
C GLU A 309 8.48 -11.69 11.99
N LEU A 310 7.38 -11.79 11.24
CA LEU A 310 6.49 -10.65 10.99
C LEU A 310 5.81 -10.17 12.27
N GLU A 311 5.44 -11.10 13.14
CA GLU A 311 4.93 -10.74 14.48
C GLU A 311 5.99 -10.06 15.36
N ALA A 312 7.25 -10.51 15.24
CA ALA A 312 8.37 -9.88 15.96
C ALA A 312 8.59 -8.45 15.49
N TRP A 313 8.44 -8.19 14.18
CA TRP A 313 8.50 -6.84 13.61
C TRP A 313 7.34 -5.96 14.07
N ALA A 314 6.12 -6.51 14.13
CA ALA A 314 4.98 -5.78 14.66
C ALA A 314 5.24 -5.32 16.11
N LYS A 315 5.72 -6.24 16.94
CA LYS A 315 6.08 -5.93 18.33
C LYS A 315 7.24 -4.94 18.46
N LEU A 316 8.22 -5.03 17.55
CA LEU A 316 9.32 -4.08 17.51
C LEU A 316 8.85 -2.67 17.17
N ASN A 317 7.93 -2.56 16.21
CA ASN A 317 7.35 -1.27 15.85
C ASN A 317 6.56 -0.66 17.01
N GLU A 318 5.78 -1.48 17.72
CA GLU A 318 5.06 -1.04 18.93
C GLU A 318 6.03 -0.55 20.02
N TRP A 319 7.12 -1.29 20.21
CA TRP A 319 8.14 -0.92 21.19
C TRP A 319 8.84 0.40 20.83
N LEU A 320 9.16 0.62 19.54
CA LEU A 320 9.77 1.87 19.04
C LEU A 320 8.86 3.08 19.23
N VAL A 321 7.56 2.89 19.03
CA VAL A 321 6.56 3.94 19.32
C VAL A 321 6.59 4.31 20.79
N ALA A 322 6.52 3.30 21.65
CA ALA A 322 6.56 3.52 23.09
C ALA A 322 7.87 4.18 23.56
N GLU A 323 9.01 3.82 22.94
CA GLU A 323 10.31 4.48 23.23
C GLU A 323 10.28 5.97 22.87
N SER A 324 9.68 6.26 21.68
CA SER A 324 9.54 7.64 21.21
C SER A 324 8.66 8.47 22.16
N GLU A 325 7.56 7.89 22.61
CA GLU A 325 6.66 8.54 23.56
C GLU A 325 7.37 8.90 24.86
N GLN A 326 8.16 7.96 25.39
CA GLN A 326 8.92 8.21 26.64
C GLN A 326 9.97 9.31 26.46
N LYS A 327 10.61 9.38 25.30
CA LYS A 327 11.55 10.47 25.00
C LYS A 327 10.87 11.84 24.94
N ASN A 328 9.65 11.85 24.37
CA ASN A 328 8.86 13.08 24.30
C ASN A 328 8.47 13.59 25.69
N ILE A 329 8.03 12.66 26.56
CA ILE A 329 7.71 12.98 27.96
C ILE A 329 8.94 13.54 28.68
N ALA A 330 10.08 12.89 28.52
CA ALA A 330 11.33 13.38 29.15
C ALA A 330 11.71 14.78 28.68
N THR A 331 11.51 15.06 27.37
CA THR A 331 11.79 16.38 26.79
C THR A 331 10.82 17.45 27.34
N ALA A 332 9.55 17.07 27.48
CA ALA A 332 8.54 17.94 28.05
C ALA A 332 8.88 18.31 29.51
N ILE A 333 9.28 17.33 30.32
CA ILE A 333 9.71 17.53 31.71
C ILE A 333 10.90 18.50 31.79
N ASP A 334 11.92 18.31 30.95
CA ASP A 334 13.10 19.22 30.93
C ASP A 334 12.70 20.65 30.56
N THR A 335 11.82 20.77 29.56
CA THR A 335 11.34 22.08 29.10
C THR A 335 10.54 22.80 30.17
N GLN A 336 9.63 22.08 30.81
CA GLN A 336 8.80 22.64 31.91
C GLN A 336 9.65 23.04 33.10
N THR A 337 10.63 22.21 33.47
CA THR A 337 11.55 22.51 34.58
C THR A 337 12.31 23.80 34.32
N LYS A 338 12.75 24.02 33.06
CA LYS A 338 13.42 25.28 32.68
C LYS A 338 12.48 26.47 32.73
N SER A 339 11.22 26.25 32.31
CA SER A 339 10.19 27.33 32.38
C SER A 339 9.86 27.73 33.81
N ILE A 340 9.67 26.75 34.69
CA ILE A 340 9.47 26.97 36.13
C ILE A 340 10.63 27.79 36.72
N THR A 341 11.85 27.45 36.36
CA THR A 341 13.04 28.14 36.85
C THR A 341 13.05 29.62 36.44
N LYS A 342 12.56 29.87 35.21
CA LYS A 342 12.48 31.25 34.69
C LYS A 342 11.37 32.04 35.34
N GLU A 343 10.22 31.41 35.56
CA GLU A 343 9.08 32.05 36.19
C GLU A 343 9.36 32.38 37.63
N LYS A 344 10.04 31.50 38.36
CA LYS A 344 10.51 31.78 39.72
C LYS A 344 11.40 33.02 39.79
N LYS A 345 12.30 33.17 38.82
CA LYS A 345 13.16 34.38 38.76
C LYS A 345 12.36 35.64 38.43
N LEU A 346 11.32 35.51 37.59
CA LEU A 346 10.45 36.65 37.31
C LEU A 346 9.68 37.09 38.53
N ILE A 347 9.12 36.12 39.27
CA ILE A 347 8.42 36.38 40.52
C ILE A 347 9.35 37.08 41.55
N GLU A 348 10.57 36.55 41.71
CA GLU A 348 11.54 37.19 42.62
C GLU A 348 11.85 38.64 42.24
N LYS A 349 11.89 38.91 40.94
CA LYS A 349 12.09 40.29 40.48
C LYS A 349 10.87 41.15 40.75
N LEU A 350 9.67 40.68 40.42
CA LEU A 350 8.43 41.40 40.62
C LEU A 350 8.14 41.63 42.09
N VAL A 351 8.42 40.67 42.97
CA VAL A 351 8.31 40.82 44.41
C VAL A 351 9.19 41.97 44.92
N ARG A 352 10.41 42.09 44.39
CA ARG A 352 11.30 43.20 44.77
C ARG A 352 10.75 44.54 44.26
N GLU A 353 10.30 44.59 43.02
CA GLU A 353 9.74 45.80 42.44
C GLU A 353 8.47 46.28 43.17
N VAL A 354 7.59 45.35 43.53
CA VAL A 354 6.37 45.65 44.30
C VAL A 354 6.74 46.17 45.70
N LYS A 355 7.71 45.53 46.36
CA LYS A 355 8.15 45.94 47.71
C LYS A 355 8.79 47.34 47.74
N GLU A 356 9.55 47.63 46.68
CA GLU A 356 10.15 48.97 46.52
C GLU A 356 9.06 50.04 46.24
N LEU A 357 7.98 49.67 45.57
CA LEU A 357 6.80 50.52 45.36
C LEU A 357 5.98 50.69 46.65
N GLU A 358 5.84 49.67 47.49
CA GLU A 358 5.19 49.73 48.76
C GLU A 358 5.94 50.68 49.73
N ASP A 359 7.27 50.75 49.62
CA ASP A 359 8.12 51.69 50.37
C ASP A 359 8.13 53.11 49.74
N HIS A 360 7.18 53.41 48.84
CA HIS A 360 7.07 54.67 48.10
C HIS A 360 8.29 55.04 47.26
N LYS A 361 9.03 54.07 46.81
CA LYS A 361 10.21 54.24 45.95
C LYS A 361 9.99 53.68 44.53
N CYS A 362 10.54 54.38 43.59
CA CYS A 362 10.52 53.89 42.20
C CYS A 362 11.48 52.71 42.02
N TYR A 363 10.96 51.56 41.60
CA TYR A 363 11.74 50.34 41.40
C TYR A 363 12.82 50.45 40.28
N ALA A 364 12.77 51.50 39.45
CA ALA A 364 13.73 51.70 38.33
C ALA A 364 14.86 52.67 38.67
N CYS A 365 14.66 53.64 39.54
CA CYS A 365 15.66 54.66 39.83
C CYS A 365 15.85 54.99 41.31
N GLY A 366 15.07 54.40 42.21
CA GLY A 366 15.20 54.55 43.67
C GLY A 366 14.76 55.91 44.30
N GLN A 367 14.17 56.82 43.51
CA GLN A 367 13.63 58.08 43.99
C GLN A 367 12.22 57.90 44.55
N ASP A 368 11.90 58.77 45.57
CA ASP A 368 10.60 58.76 46.25
C ASP A 368 9.46 59.18 45.29
N PHE A 369 8.35 58.45 45.30
CA PHE A 369 7.14 58.74 44.51
C PHE A 369 6.28 59.75 45.23
N HIS A 370 5.86 60.82 44.55
CA HIS A 370 5.12 61.90 45.15
C HIS A 370 3.80 62.29 44.52
N ASP A 371 3.28 61.42 43.63
CA ASP A 371 2.02 61.70 42.91
C ASP A 371 1.06 60.50 42.86
N ASP A 372 -0.18 60.78 42.44
CA ASP A 372 -1.29 59.81 42.40
C ASP A 372 -1.06 58.59 41.47
N LYS A 373 0.00 58.59 40.65
CA LYS A 373 0.35 57.48 39.79
C LYS A 373 1.02 56.32 40.52
N HIS A 374 1.46 56.51 41.72
CA HIS A 374 2.07 55.45 42.53
C HIS A 374 1.12 54.29 42.76
N LEU A 375 -0.13 54.55 43.02
CA LEU A 375 -1.17 53.51 43.24
C LEU A 375 -1.44 52.69 41.92
N GLU A 376 -1.46 53.37 40.80
CA GLU A 376 -1.68 52.73 39.51
C GLU A 376 -0.52 51.79 39.13
N VAL A 377 0.72 52.24 39.30
CA VAL A 377 1.92 51.42 39.01
C VAL A 377 2.08 50.30 40.04
N THR A 378 1.72 50.52 41.27
CA THR A 378 1.75 49.46 42.30
C THR A 378 0.71 48.40 42.02
N LEU A 379 -0.50 48.80 41.63
CA LEU A 379 -1.56 47.86 41.22
C LEU A 379 -1.17 47.06 40.01
N GLU A 380 -0.58 47.72 38.98
CA GLU A 380 -0.11 47.05 37.77
C GLU A 380 0.95 46.00 38.11
N LYS A 381 1.92 46.35 38.92
CA LYS A 381 3.01 45.44 39.30
C LYS A 381 2.53 44.32 40.22
N THR A 382 1.58 44.60 41.09
CA THR A 382 0.99 43.58 41.96
C THR A 382 0.17 42.58 41.12
N THR A 383 -0.58 43.08 40.16
CA THR A 383 -1.33 42.22 39.23
C THR A 383 -0.40 41.33 38.39
N LEU A 384 0.71 41.89 37.92
CA LEU A 384 1.73 41.12 37.21
C LEU A 384 2.36 40.03 38.07
N LEU A 385 2.58 40.33 39.36
CA LEU A 385 3.11 39.38 40.33
C LEU A 385 2.11 38.22 40.60
N GLU A 386 0.84 38.55 40.75
CA GLU A 386 -0.19 37.52 40.96
C GLU A 386 -0.35 36.61 39.73
N ASN A 387 -0.32 37.23 38.56
CA ASN A 387 -0.37 36.46 37.31
C ASN A 387 0.82 35.50 37.17
N ALA A 388 2.04 36.01 37.41
CA ALA A 388 3.25 35.19 37.35
C ALA A 388 3.24 34.03 38.38
N LYS A 389 2.66 34.28 39.57
CA LYS A 389 2.47 33.20 40.55
C LYS A 389 1.46 32.14 40.11
N ALA A 390 0.39 32.58 39.46
CA ALA A 390 -0.59 31.66 38.88
C ALA A 390 0.03 30.83 37.79
N ASP A 391 0.77 31.45 36.88
CA ASP A 391 1.47 30.78 35.79
C ASP A 391 2.49 29.74 36.31
N LEU A 392 3.19 30.09 37.42
CA LEU A 392 4.11 29.15 38.07
C LEU A 392 3.38 27.92 38.59
N ALA A 393 2.24 28.13 39.26
CA ALA A 393 1.46 27.01 39.81
C ALA A 393 0.99 26.06 38.75
N ASP A 394 0.52 26.60 37.62
CA ASP A 394 0.08 25.79 36.46
C ASP A 394 1.24 24.98 35.85
N LEU A 395 2.40 25.60 35.71
CA LEU A 395 3.61 24.93 35.22
C LEU A 395 4.10 23.81 36.15
N GLU A 396 3.98 24.00 37.46
CA GLU A 396 4.37 22.98 38.45
C GLU A 396 3.38 21.79 38.43
N GLU A 397 2.09 22.07 38.24
CA GLU A 397 1.07 21.02 38.08
C GLU A 397 1.30 20.20 36.81
N GLN A 398 1.54 20.86 35.69
CA GLN A 398 1.84 20.19 34.43
C GLN A 398 3.12 19.34 34.51
N LEU A 399 4.14 19.82 35.23
CA LEU A 399 5.36 19.04 35.45
C LEU A 399 5.08 17.76 36.23
N ALA A 400 4.26 17.85 37.27
CA ALA A 400 3.87 16.70 38.08
C ALA A 400 3.10 15.65 37.25
N ILE A 401 2.22 16.11 36.36
CA ILE A 401 1.50 15.24 35.43
C ILE A 401 2.48 14.49 34.52
N ASN A 402 3.38 15.19 33.86
CA ASN A 402 4.35 14.57 32.95
C ASN A 402 5.30 13.60 33.68
N GLN A 403 5.70 13.93 34.90
CA GLN A 403 6.51 13.02 35.72
C GLN A 403 5.78 11.72 36.06
N SER A 404 4.46 11.78 36.23
CA SER A 404 3.64 10.59 36.50
C SER A 404 3.49 9.65 35.29
N LEU A 405 3.76 10.17 34.12
CA LEU A 405 3.63 9.43 32.85
C LEU A 405 4.89 8.63 32.48
N VAL A 406 5.99 8.81 33.20
CA VAL A 406 7.23 8.08 32.94
C VAL A 406 7.03 6.60 33.30
N LYS A 407 7.27 5.75 32.38
CA LYS A 407 7.18 4.30 32.53
C LYS A 407 8.47 3.63 32.05
N GLU A 408 8.80 2.54 32.68
CA GLU A 408 9.90 1.69 32.21
C GLU A 408 9.45 0.89 30.96
N LEU A 409 10.26 0.98 29.94
CA LEU A 409 10.10 0.18 28.74
C LEU A 409 10.70 -1.20 28.98
N GLY A 410 9.95 -2.22 28.62
CA GLY A 410 10.48 -3.59 28.60
C GLY A 410 11.58 -3.80 27.56
N ASP A 411 12.10 -4.97 27.52
CA ASP A 411 13.18 -5.33 26.60
C ASP A 411 12.75 -5.15 25.13
N LYS A 412 13.70 -4.64 24.36
CA LYS A 412 13.50 -4.40 22.93
C LYS A 412 13.38 -5.72 22.19
N PRO A 413 12.26 -5.93 21.46
CA PRO A 413 12.12 -7.12 20.63
C PRO A 413 13.25 -7.25 19.60
N THR A 414 13.71 -8.47 19.39
CA THR A 414 14.75 -8.78 18.41
C THR A 414 14.16 -9.43 17.19
N THR A 415 14.62 -9.03 16.03
CA THR A 415 14.20 -9.55 14.73
C THR A 415 15.39 -10.19 14.02
N LEU A 416 15.15 -11.18 13.19
CA LEU A 416 16.17 -11.87 12.41
C LEU A 416 16.58 -11.04 11.18
N TYR A 417 15.61 -10.37 10.54
CA TYR A 417 15.87 -9.51 9.40
C TYR A 417 16.19 -8.08 9.86
N LYS A 418 16.93 -7.36 9.02
CA LYS A 418 17.33 -5.98 9.33
C LYS A 418 16.19 -4.99 9.12
N THR A 419 15.22 -5.31 8.28
CA THR A 419 14.05 -4.49 7.97
C THR A 419 12.80 -5.35 7.83
N GLU A 420 11.66 -4.81 8.19
CA GLU A 420 10.36 -5.44 8.00
C GLU A 420 10.10 -5.79 6.52
N ALA A 421 10.56 -4.91 5.62
CA ALA A 421 10.44 -5.13 4.17
C ALA A 421 11.17 -6.38 3.67
N GLU A 422 12.27 -6.78 4.34
CA GLU A 422 12.99 -8.03 4.02
C GLU A 422 12.17 -9.25 4.43
N ALA A 423 11.52 -9.21 5.58
CA ALA A 423 10.65 -10.28 6.05
C ALA A 423 9.42 -10.46 5.14
N ILE A 424 8.80 -9.35 4.73
CA ILE A 424 7.66 -9.34 3.79
C ILE A 424 8.08 -9.92 2.42
N ARG A 425 9.27 -9.55 1.92
CA ARG A 425 9.78 -10.11 0.67
C ARG A 425 9.98 -11.62 0.77
N HIS A 426 10.55 -12.08 1.87
CA HIS A 426 10.74 -13.52 2.08
C HIS A 426 9.40 -14.26 2.12
N SER A 427 8.40 -13.71 2.78
CA SER A 427 7.03 -14.25 2.80
C SER A 427 6.44 -14.38 1.39
N SER A 428 6.59 -13.32 0.58
CA SER A 428 6.12 -13.32 -0.81
C SER A 428 6.85 -14.34 -1.69
N ASP A 429 8.17 -14.45 -1.54
CA ASP A 429 8.99 -15.43 -2.27
C ASP A 429 8.59 -16.87 -1.92
N LEU A 430 8.30 -17.13 -0.65
CA LEU A 430 7.83 -18.45 -0.21
C LEU A 430 6.48 -18.82 -0.82
N ALA A 431 5.55 -17.86 -0.84
CA ALA A 431 4.23 -18.08 -1.46
C ALA A 431 4.34 -18.40 -2.96
N ASN A 432 5.23 -17.68 -3.66
CA ASN A 432 5.48 -17.93 -5.07
C ASN A 432 6.11 -19.30 -5.34
N LEU A 433 7.13 -19.68 -4.54
CA LEU A 433 7.79 -20.98 -4.68
C LEU A 433 6.84 -22.13 -4.38
N LYS A 434 5.94 -21.96 -3.40
CA LYS A 434 4.91 -22.94 -3.07
C LYS A 434 3.97 -23.16 -4.24
N LYS A 435 3.49 -22.06 -4.84
CA LYS A 435 2.61 -22.14 -6.01
C LYS A 435 3.27 -22.82 -7.18
N VAL A 436 4.53 -22.48 -7.48
CA VAL A 436 5.28 -23.14 -8.58
C VAL A 436 5.42 -24.63 -8.34
N TRP A 437 5.62 -25.06 -7.12
CA TRP A 437 5.69 -26.48 -6.77
C TRP A 437 4.34 -27.18 -6.96
N GLU A 438 3.27 -26.58 -6.40
CA GLU A 438 1.90 -27.10 -6.52
C GLU A 438 1.45 -27.21 -8.00
N ASP A 439 1.75 -26.18 -8.78
CA ASP A 439 1.45 -26.17 -10.23
C ASP A 439 2.20 -27.30 -10.96
N LYS A 440 3.46 -27.52 -10.58
CA LYS A 440 4.27 -28.62 -11.16
C LYS A 440 3.78 -29.99 -10.73
N GLU A 441 3.36 -30.16 -9.47
CA GLU A 441 2.85 -31.42 -8.95
C GLU A 441 1.51 -31.81 -9.59
N ALA A 442 0.72 -30.80 -10.01
CA ALA A 442 -0.56 -31.00 -10.67
C ALA A 442 -0.46 -31.40 -12.15
N GLU A 443 0.71 -31.28 -12.76
CA GLU A 443 0.90 -31.67 -14.17
C GLU A 443 0.74 -33.18 -14.34
N THR A 444 -0.16 -33.59 -15.17
CA THR A 444 -0.41 -35.02 -15.45
C THR A 444 0.30 -35.49 -16.72
N ASN A 445 0.72 -36.73 -16.71
CA ASN A 445 1.41 -37.31 -17.87
C ASN A 445 0.48 -37.37 -19.12
N PRO A 446 0.80 -36.60 -20.17
CA PRO A 446 -0.08 -36.49 -21.36
C PRO A 446 -0.18 -37.76 -22.19
N PHE A 447 0.62 -38.78 -21.86
CA PHE A 447 0.64 -40.06 -22.55
C PHE A 447 -0.12 -41.16 -21.79
N SER A 448 -0.61 -40.88 -20.57
CA SER A 448 -1.24 -41.90 -19.70
C SER A 448 -2.43 -42.55 -20.37
N ASP A 449 -3.29 -41.75 -20.97
CA ASP A 449 -4.54 -42.26 -21.57
C ASP A 449 -4.29 -43.09 -22.84
N GLN A 450 -3.19 -42.79 -23.54
CA GLN A 450 -2.81 -43.51 -24.74
C GLN A 450 -2.17 -44.89 -24.47
N LEU A 451 -1.69 -45.07 -23.25
CA LEU A 451 -1.05 -46.32 -22.79
C LEU A 451 -2.04 -47.32 -22.20
N LEU A 452 -3.32 -46.91 -22.02
CA LEU A 452 -4.34 -47.81 -21.45
C LEU A 452 -4.70 -49.00 -22.36
N GLU A 453 -4.48 -48.84 -23.64
CA GLU A 453 -4.77 -49.91 -24.61
C GLU A 453 -3.47 -50.59 -25.09
N LYS A 454 -3.05 -51.61 -24.38
CA LYS A 454 -1.93 -52.44 -24.79
C LYS A 454 -2.38 -53.34 -25.93
N PRO A 455 -1.71 -53.26 -27.10
CA PRO A 455 -2.06 -54.18 -28.20
C PRO A 455 -1.80 -55.63 -27.79
N VAL A 456 -2.78 -56.46 -28.00
CA VAL A 456 -2.66 -57.91 -27.77
C VAL A 456 -2.03 -58.51 -29.02
N VAL A 457 -0.71 -58.71 -28.96
CA VAL A 457 0.03 -59.26 -30.10
C VAL A 457 0.55 -60.66 -29.74
N PHE A 458 0.15 -61.64 -30.53
CA PHE A 458 0.69 -62.97 -30.46
C PHE A 458 1.72 -63.10 -31.59
N LEU A 459 2.98 -62.89 -31.32
CA LEU A 459 4.05 -63.07 -32.27
C LEU A 459 4.63 -64.48 -32.08
N ASP A 460 3.96 -65.45 -32.73
CA ASP A 460 4.59 -66.74 -32.99
C ASP A 460 5.59 -66.66 -34.15
N MET A 461 6.40 -67.70 -34.34
CA MET A 461 7.47 -67.68 -35.30
C MET A 461 6.97 -67.30 -36.72
N MET A 462 7.71 -66.40 -37.36
CA MET A 462 7.45 -65.92 -38.71
C MET A 462 7.27 -67.12 -39.64
N PRO A 463 6.14 -67.19 -40.35
CA PRO A 463 5.93 -68.25 -41.29
C PRO A 463 6.99 -68.24 -42.41
N VAL A 464 7.64 -69.32 -42.55
CA VAL A 464 8.62 -69.49 -43.62
C VAL A 464 7.94 -70.05 -44.87
N THR A 465 7.92 -69.28 -45.89
CA THR A 465 7.29 -69.66 -47.18
C THR A 465 8.35 -70.08 -48.16
N TYR A 466 8.09 -71.18 -48.77
CA TYR A 466 8.83 -71.61 -49.96
C TYR A 466 7.86 -72.08 -51.00
N TYR A 467 7.45 -71.56 -51.85
CA TYR A 467 6.22 -71.64 -52.49
C TYR A 467 5.23 -71.56 -51.43
N ASP A 468 4.80 -70.95 -51.07
CA ASP A 468 4.22 -71.25 -49.78
C ASP A 468 2.76 -70.79 -49.70
N THR A 469 1.98 -71.21 -50.58
CA THR A 469 0.56 -71.00 -50.43
C THR A 469 -0.24 -72.24 -50.83
N GLU A 470 -1.27 -72.43 -49.98
CA GLU A 470 -2.33 -73.43 -50.15
C GLU A 470 -2.88 -73.48 -51.60
N ARG A 471 -2.55 -72.51 -52.33
CA ARG A 471 -3.08 -72.32 -53.69
C ARG A 471 -2.12 -72.33 -54.80
N GLU A 472 -0.89 -72.65 -54.57
CA GLU A 472 0.10 -72.63 -55.61
C GLU A 472 -0.29 -73.57 -56.76
N ALA A 473 -0.79 -74.74 -56.42
CA ALA A 473 -1.27 -75.71 -57.41
C ALA A 473 -2.59 -75.25 -58.01
N ILE A 474 -3.59 -74.81 -57.19
CA ILE A 474 -4.89 -74.35 -57.72
C ILE A 474 -4.74 -73.07 -58.50
N GLU A 475 -3.82 -72.33 -58.14
CA GLU A 475 -3.65 -70.98 -58.67
C GLU A 475 -2.54 -70.88 -59.70
N HIS A 476 -1.69 -71.87 -59.84
CA HIS A 476 -0.74 -71.76 -60.93
C HIS A 476 -1.45 -71.53 -62.24
N ARG A 477 -2.43 -72.29 -62.52
CA ARG A 477 -3.29 -72.11 -63.71
C ARG A 477 -4.24 -70.92 -63.54
N SER A 478 -4.86 -70.81 -62.38
CA SER A 478 -5.70 -69.69 -62.02
C SER A 478 -4.87 -68.45 -61.69
N LYS A 479 -3.65 -68.67 -61.17
CA LYS A 479 -2.73 -67.59 -60.73
C LYS A 479 -2.07 -66.87 -61.91
N VAL A 480 -1.73 -67.59 -62.95
CA VAL A 480 -1.25 -66.91 -64.19
C VAL A 480 -2.34 -65.98 -64.74
N ASN A 481 -3.61 -66.43 -64.74
CA ASN A 481 -4.74 -65.55 -65.11
C ASN A 481 -5.06 -64.55 -64.03
N THR A 482 -4.92 -64.93 -62.73
CA THR A 482 -5.16 -64.04 -61.58
C THR A 482 -4.01 -63.08 -61.46
N LEU A 483 -2.77 -63.52 -61.69
CA LEU A 483 -1.60 -62.61 -61.68
C LEU A 483 -1.68 -61.58 -62.79
N LEU A 484 -2.14 -61.97 -64.02
CA LEU A 484 -2.42 -60.96 -65.05
C LEU A 484 -3.49 -59.94 -64.60
N THR A 485 -4.56 -60.47 -63.97
CA THR A 485 -5.63 -59.62 -63.43
C THR A 485 -5.10 -58.77 -62.21
N GLN A 486 -4.25 -59.42 -61.39
CA GLN A 486 -3.64 -58.73 -60.23
C GLN A 486 -2.59 -57.68 -60.68
N ILE A 487 -1.79 -57.98 -61.72
CA ILE A 487 -0.88 -56.98 -62.28
C ILE A 487 -1.66 -55.80 -62.87
N ALA A 488 -2.76 -56.08 -63.59
CA ALA A 488 -3.63 -55.03 -64.10
C ALA A 488 -4.29 -54.22 -62.94
N THR A 489 -4.89 -54.96 -61.97
CA THR A 489 -5.55 -54.29 -60.79
C THR A 489 -4.56 -53.55 -59.92
N LYS A 490 -3.37 -54.13 -59.68
CA LYS A 490 -2.30 -53.47 -58.97
C LYS A 490 -1.76 -52.27 -59.72
N GLY A 491 -1.67 -52.31 -61.04
CA GLY A 491 -1.29 -51.15 -61.83
C GLY A 491 -2.32 -50.03 -61.84
N GLU A 492 -3.58 -50.35 -61.56
CA GLU A 492 -4.68 -49.37 -61.40
C GLU A 492 -4.86 -48.93 -59.95
N GLU A 493 -4.22 -49.57 -58.96
CA GLU A 493 -4.28 -49.10 -57.55
C GLU A 493 -3.73 -47.69 -57.45
N THR A 494 -4.61 -46.78 -57.12
CA THR A 494 -4.23 -45.43 -56.83
C THR A 494 -3.57 -45.32 -55.43
N ASP A 495 -2.53 -44.54 -55.33
CA ASP A 495 -1.82 -44.30 -54.11
C ASP A 495 -2.79 -43.80 -53.03
N PRO A 496 -3.10 -44.58 -51.97
CA PRO A 496 -4.09 -44.21 -50.96
C PRO A 496 -3.60 -43.06 -50.03
N TYR A 497 -2.33 -42.72 -50.17
CA TYR A 497 -1.74 -41.63 -49.39
C TYR A 497 -1.61 -40.34 -50.21
N ALA A 498 -1.73 -40.37 -51.52
CA ALA A 498 -1.53 -39.21 -52.37
C ALA A 498 -2.48 -38.06 -52.04
N GLU A 499 -3.79 -38.37 -51.92
CA GLU A 499 -4.78 -37.36 -51.51
C GLU A 499 -4.55 -36.89 -50.07
N GLN A 500 -4.24 -37.80 -49.15
CA GLN A 500 -3.99 -37.46 -47.74
C GLN A 500 -2.74 -36.61 -47.58
N VAL A 501 -1.68 -36.87 -48.34
CA VAL A 501 -0.48 -36.04 -48.35
C VAL A 501 -0.80 -34.66 -48.90
N VAL A 502 -1.52 -34.59 -50.03
CA VAL A 502 -1.92 -33.29 -50.61
C VAL A 502 -2.89 -32.53 -49.70
N GLU A 503 -3.84 -33.22 -49.09
CA GLU A 503 -4.76 -32.59 -48.13
C GLU A 503 -4.04 -32.10 -46.89
N MET A 504 -3.10 -32.89 -46.34
CA MET A 504 -2.29 -32.45 -45.18
C MET A 504 -1.26 -31.38 -45.56
N GLU A 505 -0.70 -31.37 -46.76
CA GLU A 505 0.17 -30.31 -47.26
C GLU A 505 -0.61 -29.02 -47.54
N ASN A 506 -1.87 -29.16 -48.01
CA ASN A 506 -2.76 -28.03 -48.22
C ASN A 506 -3.40 -27.50 -46.92
N ASN A 507 -3.53 -28.36 -45.89
CA ASN A 507 -3.83 -27.90 -44.53
C ASN A 507 -2.59 -27.22 -44.00
N ALA A 508 -2.44 -25.94 -44.41
CA ALA A 508 -1.32 -25.09 -44.09
C ALA A 508 -0.94 -25.23 -42.63
N LEU A 509 0.33 -25.46 -42.36
CA LEU A 509 0.93 -25.26 -41.07
C LEU A 509 0.40 -23.95 -40.52
N GLN A 510 -0.09 -23.97 -39.31
CA GLN A 510 -0.59 -22.73 -38.68
C GLN A 510 0.52 -21.68 -38.72
N ALA A 511 0.22 -20.53 -39.28
CA ALA A 511 1.18 -19.44 -39.30
C ALA A 511 1.52 -19.04 -37.86
N ILE A 512 2.78 -19.01 -37.54
CA ILE A 512 3.27 -18.52 -36.24
C ILE A 512 3.28 -17.01 -36.33
N ASP A 513 2.43 -16.38 -35.53
CA ASP A 513 2.36 -14.96 -35.43
C ASP A 513 2.99 -14.53 -34.09
N PHE A 514 4.07 -13.77 -34.17
CA PHE A 514 4.76 -13.18 -33.03
C PHE A 514 4.30 -11.75 -32.75
N ASP A 515 3.37 -11.18 -33.48
CA ASP A 515 2.97 -9.79 -33.37
C ASP A 515 2.40 -9.49 -31.95
N ALA A 516 1.62 -10.43 -31.41
CA ALA A 516 1.09 -10.29 -30.04
C ALA A 516 2.22 -10.27 -28.99
N ILE A 517 3.20 -11.19 -29.11
CA ILE A 517 4.37 -11.25 -28.23
C ILE A 517 5.20 -9.97 -28.36
N ASN A 518 5.48 -9.54 -29.58
CA ASN A 518 6.26 -8.35 -29.87
C ASN A 518 5.57 -7.09 -29.31
N LYS A 519 4.25 -6.99 -29.46
CA LYS A 519 3.45 -5.90 -28.93
C LYS A 519 3.47 -5.86 -27.40
N LEU A 520 3.25 -7.01 -26.77
CA LEU A 520 3.30 -7.15 -25.30
C LEU A 520 4.71 -6.88 -24.77
N THR A 521 5.75 -7.36 -25.45
CA THR A 521 7.15 -7.12 -25.08
C THR A 521 7.49 -5.64 -25.14
N ARG A 522 7.13 -4.95 -26.24
CA ARG A 522 7.30 -3.49 -26.32
C ARG A 522 6.53 -2.76 -25.23
N THR A 523 5.29 -3.20 -24.96
CA THR A 523 4.48 -2.63 -23.89
C THR A 523 5.16 -2.83 -22.53
N MET A 524 5.65 -4.02 -22.24
CA MET A 524 6.39 -4.35 -21.03
C MET A 524 7.69 -3.54 -20.90
N GLU A 525 8.42 -3.35 -21.98
CA GLU A 525 9.63 -2.51 -22.00
C GLU A 525 9.31 -1.05 -21.70
N HIS A 526 8.25 -0.50 -22.30
CA HIS A 526 7.77 0.84 -21.97
C HIS A 526 7.32 0.95 -20.52
N GLN A 527 6.61 -0.06 -20.01
CA GLN A 527 6.20 -0.12 -18.59
C GLN A 527 7.42 -0.19 -17.66
N LYS A 528 8.44 -0.97 -17.98
CA LYS A 528 9.70 -1.03 -17.23
C LYS A 528 10.43 0.30 -17.24
N PHE A 529 10.52 0.94 -18.41
CA PHE A 529 11.07 2.28 -18.51
C PHE A 529 10.32 3.30 -17.64
N LEU A 530 8.98 3.28 -17.69
CA LEU A 530 8.15 4.13 -16.83
C LEU A 530 8.36 3.79 -15.35
N LEU A 531 8.46 2.52 -15.01
CA LEU A 531 8.74 2.10 -13.64
C LEU A 531 10.08 2.65 -13.13
N ASP A 532 11.12 2.54 -13.94
CA ASP A 532 12.45 3.09 -13.61
C ASP A 532 12.40 4.60 -13.41
N LEU A 533 11.63 5.31 -14.23
CA LEU A 533 11.42 6.75 -14.07
C LEU A 533 10.71 7.11 -12.75
N LEU A 534 9.81 6.24 -12.27
CA LEU A 534 9.07 6.49 -11.03
C LEU A 534 9.84 6.06 -9.78
N VAL A 535 10.64 4.99 -9.86
CA VAL A 535 11.27 4.36 -8.69
C VAL A 535 12.71 4.82 -8.50
N SER A 536 13.46 5.05 -9.58
CA SER A 536 14.86 5.42 -9.48
C SER A 536 15.04 6.76 -8.76
N LYS A 537 15.91 6.78 -7.75
CA LYS A 537 16.24 8.00 -6.99
C LYS A 537 16.85 9.08 -7.90
N ASP A 538 17.54 8.68 -8.94
CA ASP A 538 18.21 9.55 -9.89
C ASP A 538 17.38 9.88 -11.13
N SER A 539 16.13 9.41 -11.18
CA SER A 539 15.28 9.66 -12.34
C SER A 539 15.02 11.14 -12.52
N PHE A 540 15.01 11.55 -13.78
CA PHE A 540 14.68 12.92 -14.18
C PHE A 540 13.28 13.33 -13.64
N VAL A 541 12.30 12.43 -13.70
CA VAL A 541 10.93 12.69 -13.26
C VAL A 541 10.90 13.00 -11.77
N ARG A 542 11.55 12.15 -10.96
CA ARG A 542 11.62 12.35 -9.51
C ARG A 542 12.34 13.65 -9.15
N LYS A 543 13.50 13.88 -9.75
CA LYS A 543 14.26 15.12 -9.54
C LYS A 543 13.43 16.35 -9.92
N LYS A 544 12.75 16.31 -11.07
CA LYS A 544 11.91 17.42 -11.52
C LYS A 544 10.73 17.72 -10.60
N ILE A 545 10.08 16.67 -10.09
CA ILE A 545 8.97 16.81 -9.12
C ILE A 545 9.49 17.39 -7.81
N ILE A 546 10.63 16.88 -7.32
CA ILE A 546 11.26 17.42 -6.11
C ILE A 546 11.59 18.91 -6.34
N ASP A 547 12.33 19.26 -7.38
CA ASP A 547 12.75 20.63 -7.65
C ASP A 547 11.56 21.59 -7.73
N GLN A 548 10.52 21.22 -8.48
CA GLN A 548 9.35 22.07 -8.66
C GLN A 548 8.57 22.25 -7.37
N ASN A 549 8.26 21.15 -6.68
CA ASN A 549 7.44 21.19 -5.48
C ASN A 549 8.23 21.76 -4.29
N LEU A 550 9.53 21.51 -4.24
CA LEU A 550 10.42 22.07 -3.23
C LEU A 550 10.58 23.58 -3.40
N SER A 551 10.74 24.05 -4.63
CA SER A 551 10.76 25.49 -4.93
C SER A 551 9.44 26.15 -4.53
N TYR A 552 8.31 25.51 -4.79
CA TYR A 552 7.00 26.01 -4.35
C TYR A 552 6.89 25.99 -2.82
N LEU A 553 7.31 24.90 -2.18
CA LEU A 553 7.34 24.81 -0.71
C LEU A 553 8.16 25.95 -0.08
N ASN A 554 9.38 26.14 -0.55
CA ASN A 554 10.27 27.20 -0.05
C ASN A 554 9.67 28.58 -0.24
N ALA A 555 9.09 28.85 -1.41
CA ALA A 555 8.42 30.12 -1.69
C ALA A 555 7.20 30.34 -0.74
N ARG A 556 6.40 29.28 -0.50
CA ARG A 556 5.27 29.37 0.44
C ARG A 556 5.74 29.54 1.88
N LEU A 557 6.79 28.84 2.24
CA LEU A 557 7.37 28.93 3.60
C LEU A 557 7.90 30.34 3.87
N THR A 558 8.73 30.88 3.00
CA THR A 558 9.21 32.26 3.10
C THR A 558 8.04 33.23 3.23
N HIS A 559 7.02 33.11 2.36
CA HIS A 559 5.84 33.96 2.40
C HIS A 559 5.12 33.93 3.77
N TYR A 560 4.98 32.75 4.37
CA TYR A 560 4.31 32.65 5.68
C TYR A 560 5.21 33.11 6.82
N LEU A 561 6.50 32.80 6.79
CA LEU A 561 7.45 33.25 7.81
C LEU A 561 7.55 34.75 7.84
N ASP A 562 7.63 35.40 6.68
CA ASP A 562 7.59 36.87 6.55
C ASP A 562 6.29 37.44 7.15
N LYS A 563 5.14 36.85 6.79
CA LYS A 563 3.83 37.30 7.32
C LYS A 563 3.70 37.13 8.82
N ILE A 564 4.23 36.03 9.38
CA ILE A 564 4.17 35.76 10.83
C ILE A 564 5.21 36.59 11.57
N GLY A 565 6.19 37.15 10.87
CA GLY A 565 7.24 37.97 11.43
C GLY A 565 8.37 37.15 12.05
N LEU A 566 8.80 36.07 11.40
CA LEU A 566 10.00 35.31 11.76
C LEU A 566 11.17 35.75 10.85
N PRO A 567 12.27 36.29 11.41
CA PRO A 567 13.37 36.83 10.62
C PRO A 567 14.30 35.75 10.03
N HIS A 568 14.12 34.50 10.45
CA HIS A 568 14.94 33.37 10.02
C HIS A 568 14.61 32.97 8.59
N GLN A 569 15.64 32.64 7.82
CA GLN A 569 15.48 31.98 6.53
C GLN A 569 15.45 30.46 6.78
N VAL A 570 14.44 29.82 6.26
CA VAL A 570 14.25 28.37 6.39
C VAL A 570 14.04 27.80 5.00
N VAL A 571 14.96 26.94 4.59
CA VAL A 571 15.00 26.40 3.22
C VAL A 571 15.13 24.89 3.27
N PHE A 572 14.29 24.22 2.53
CA PHE A 572 14.42 22.80 2.25
C PHE A 572 15.39 22.62 1.07
N GLN A 573 16.43 21.85 1.28
CA GLN A 573 17.44 21.51 0.28
C GLN A 573 16.98 20.32 -0.59
N ASN A 574 17.66 20.10 -1.71
CA ASN A 574 17.31 19.03 -2.67
C ASN A 574 17.46 17.62 -2.10
N ASP A 575 18.23 17.44 -1.05
CA ASP A 575 18.34 16.19 -0.28
C ASP A 575 17.23 16.02 0.76
N LEU A 576 16.30 16.99 0.79
CA LEU A 576 15.16 17.09 1.71
C LEU A 576 15.56 17.45 3.16
N GLN A 577 16.79 17.88 3.39
CA GLN A 577 17.19 18.45 4.67
C GLN A 577 16.73 19.90 4.80
N VAL A 578 16.54 20.34 6.03
CA VAL A 578 16.10 21.71 6.34
C VAL A 578 17.25 22.49 6.90
N GLU A 579 17.55 23.60 6.26
CA GLU A 579 18.53 24.56 6.72
C GLU A 579 17.81 25.78 7.32
N ILE A 580 18.16 26.13 8.55
CA ILE A 580 17.67 27.31 9.23
C ILE A 580 18.83 28.29 9.38
N THR A 581 18.70 29.49 8.87
CA THR A 581 19.74 30.49 8.96
C THR A 581 19.21 31.81 9.51
N GLU A 582 20.02 32.45 10.34
CA GLU A 582 19.81 33.82 10.82
C GLU A 582 21.06 34.65 10.60
N LEU A 583 20.92 35.76 9.90
CA LEU A 583 22.04 36.65 9.55
C LEU A 583 23.23 35.89 8.92
N GLY A 584 22.94 34.85 8.12
CA GLY A 584 23.94 34.02 7.42
C GLY A 584 24.63 32.99 8.33
N ARG A 585 24.13 32.72 9.53
CA ARG A 585 24.59 31.66 10.43
C ARG A 585 23.56 30.56 10.49
N GLU A 586 24.01 29.32 10.34
CA GLU A 586 23.16 28.14 10.48
C GLU A 586 22.79 27.93 11.96
N LEU A 587 21.55 27.57 12.19
CA LEU A 587 20.96 27.32 13.50
C LEU A 587 20.26 25.98 13.49
N ASP A 588 20.36 25.28 14.61
CA ASP A 588 19.49 24.14 14.88
C ASP A 588 18.11 24.59 15.34
N PHE A 589 17.09 23.80 15.07
CA PHE A 589 15.73 24.06 15.54
C PHE A 589 15.67 24.28 17.06
N ASP A 590 16.53 23.57 17.78
CA ASP A 590 16.61 23.67 19.25
C ASP A 590 17.23 24.97 19.76
N ASN A 591 17.93 25.70 18.93
CA ASN A 591 18.47 27.02 19.27
C ASN A 591 17.40 28.13 19.26
N LEU A 592 16.27 27.89 18.61
CA LEU A 592 15.19 28.85 18.51
C LEU A 592 14.46 29.03 19.85
N SER A 593 14.09 30.24 20.15
CA SER A 593 13.19 30.55 21.27
C SER A 593 11.82 29.87 21.05
N ARG A 594 11.05 29.72 22.13
CA ARG A 594 9.70 29.12 22.04
C ARG A 594 8.79 29.87 21.06
N GLY A 595 8.88 31.21 21.04
CA GLY A 595 8.08 32.03 20.14
C GLY A 595 8.47 31.84 18.67
N GLU A 596 9.76 31.77 18.41
CA GLU A 596 10.30 31.50 17.06
C GLU A 596 9.95 30.09 16.58
N ARG A 597 10.08 29.09 17.47
CA ARG A 597 9.65 27.71 17.17
C ARG A 597 8.17 27.66 16.78
N ASN A 598 7.28 28.29 17.53
CA ASN A 598 5.86 28.26 17.24
C ASN A 598 5.52 28.98 15.93
N ARG A 599 6.19 30.12 15.65
CA ARG A 599 6.06 30.82 14.36
C ARG A 599 6.53 29.93 13.21
N LEU A 600 7.66 29.25 13.39
CA LEU A 600 8.20 28.32 12.39
C LEU A 600 7.27 27.13 12.16
N ILE A 601 6.74 26.52 13.25
CA ILE A 601 5.78 25.43 13.17
C ILE A 601 4.53 25.86 12.39
N LEU A 602 3.97 27.02 12.68
CA LEU A 602 2.80 27.55 11.99
C LEU A 602 3.13 27.84 10.52
N GLY A 603 4.25 28.50 10.25
CA GLY A 603 4.70 28.81 8.88
C GLY A 603 4.89 27.56 8.05
N LEU A 604 5.58 26.55 8.60
CA LEU A 604 5.76 25.24 7.99
C LEU A 604 4.42 24.56 7.71
N SER A 605 3.54 24.52 8.69
CA SER A 605 2.24 23.84 8.54
C SER A 605 1.38 24.50 7.46
N PHE A 606 1.38 25.83 7.38
CA PHE A 606 0.66 26.55 6.32
C PHE A 606 1.31 26.32 4.93
N ALA A 607 2.63 26.30 4.86
CA ALA A 607 3.34 26.01 3.63
C ALA A 607 3.11 24.55 3.17
N PHE A 608 3.19 23.59 4.10
CA PHE A 608 2.89 22.19 3.85
C PHE A 608 1.47 22.01 3.34
N ARG A 609 0.52 22.69 3.97
CA ARG A 609 -0.87 22.66 3.52
C ARG A 609 -1.03 23.19 2.11
N ASP A 610 -0.39 24.30 1.76
CA ASP A 610 -0.45 24.88 0.41
C ASP A 610 0.13 23.91 -0.64
N VAL A 611 1.26 23.28 -0.34
CA VAL A 611 1.87 22.27 -1.22
C VAL A 611 0.94 21.05 -1.33
N TRP A 612 0.42 20.57 -0.22
CA TRP A 612 -0.52 19.46 -0.23
C TRP A 612 -1.75 19.76 -1.11
N GLU A 613 -2.38 20.91 -0.89
CA GLU A 613 -3.59 21.32 -1.64
C GLU A 613 -3.31 21.59 -3.13
N SER A 614 -2.05 21.77 -3.54
CA SER A 614 -1.67 21.88 -4.95
C SER A 614 -1.55 20.54 -5.66
N LEU A 615 -1.28 19.47 -4.92
CA LEU A 615 -1.04 18.12 -5.46
C LEU A 615 -2.21 17.17 -5.21
N TYR A 616 -2.90 17.36 -4.11
CA TYR A 616 -3.98 16.50 -3.63
C TYR A 616 -5.29 17.27 -3.49
N ARG A 617 -6.33 16.56 -3.12
CA ARG A 617 -7.62 17.18 -2.86
C ARG A 617 -7.55 18.10 -1.65
N PRO A 618 -7.88 19.39 -1.80
CA PRO A 618 -7.88 20.31 -0.66
C PRO A 618 -8.92 19.89 0.37
N ILE A 619 -8.59 20.03 1.65
CA ILE A 619 -9.50 19.81 2.77
C ILE A 619 -10.08 21.14 3.27
N ASN A 620 -11.38 21.19 3.56
CA ASN A 620 -12.02 22.42 4.00
C ASN A 620 -11.61 22.86 5.43
N THR A 621 -11.11 21.96 6.26
CA THR A 621 -10.95 22.18 7.70
C THR A 621 -9.50 22.33 8.13
N LEU A 622 -9.26 23.22 9.10
CA LEU A 622 -7.97 23.42 9.76
C LEU A 622 -8.20 23.62 11.26
N PHE A 623 -7.47 22.88 12.08
CA PHE A 623 -7.43 23.06 13.53
C PHE A 623 -6.09 23.59 13.97
N ILE A 624 -6.10 24.53 14.92
CA ILE A 624 -4.91 25.03 15.59
C ILE A 624 -5.15 24.97 17.10
N ASP A 625 -4.42 24.09 17.77
CA ASP A 625 -4.62 23.81 19.18
C ASP A 625 -3.46 24.38 20.00
N GLU A 626 -3.73 25.50 20.69
CA GLU A 626 -2.85 26.20 21.63
C GLU A 626 -1.51 26.72 21.06
N LEU A 627 -1.23 26.54 19.77
CA LEU A 627 0.02 27.00 19.14
C LEU A 627 0.17 28.53 19.15
N ILE A 628 -0.95 29.24 19.11
CA ILE A 628 -0.96 30.72 19.14
C ILE A 628 -0.87 31.26 20.58
N ASP A 629 -1.29 30.48 21.57
CA ASP A 629 -1.34 30.91 22.97
C ASP A 629 0.04 30.97 23.61
N SER A 630 0.93 30.07 23.20
CA SER A 630 2.18 29.84 23.89
C SER A 630 3.38 30.43 23.14
N GLY A 631 4.02 31.44 23.71
CA GLY A 631 5.29 31.96 23.22
C GLY A 631 5.21 33.00 22.09
N LEU A 632 4.04 33.21 21.49
CA LEU A 632 3.86 34.29 20.52
C LEU A 632 3.63 35.62 21.24
N ASP A 633 4.35 36.67 20.81
CA ASP A 633 4.07 38.04 21.19
C ASP A 633 2.78 38.56 20.55
N THR A 634 2.35 39.73 20.91
CA THR A 634 1.10 40.32 20.41
C THR A 634 1.10 40.42 18.89
N MET A 635 2.23 40.80 18.28
CA MET A 635 2.35 40.90 16.81
C MET A 635 2.24 39.53 16.15
N GLY A 636 2.90 38.50 16.72
CA GLY A 636 2.82 37.14 16.19
C GLY A 636 1.41 36.58 16.23
N VAL A 637 0.66 36.86 17.29
CA VAL A 637 -0.76 36.50 17.41
C VAL A 637 -1.60 37.22 16.35
N GLU A 638 -1.46 38.54 16.22
CA GLU A 638 -2.17 39.36 15.23
C GLU A 638 -1.92 38.85 13.79
N ASN A 639 -0.64 38.67 13.47
CA ASN A 639 -0.24 38.18 12.15
C ASN A 639 -0.81 36.79 11.85
N SER A 640 -0.77 35.89 12.85
CA SER A 640 -1.35 34.56 12.71
C SER A 640 -2.85 34.61 12.46
N ILE A 641 -3.58 35.43 13.24
CA ILE A 641 -5.03 35.59 13.06
C ILE A 641 -5.35 36.20 11.70
N ALA A 642 -4.55 37.17 11.25
CA ALA A 642 -4.74 37.78 9.93
C ALA A 642 -4.60 36.75 8.81
N ILE A 643 -3.61 35.86 8.90
CA ILE A 643 -3.43 34.75 7.95
C ILE A 643 -4.64 33.81 7.99
N LEU A 644 -5.10 33.43 9.19
CA LEU A 644 -6.25 32.54 9.33
C LEU A 644 -7.53 33.14 8.79
N LYS A 645 -7.77 34.42 9.02
CA LYS A 645 -8.91 35.15 8.43
C LYS A 645 -8.83 35.18 6.91
N ASP A 646 -7.63 35.39 6.34
CA ASP A 646 -7.42 35.37 4.91
C ASP A 646 -7.69 33.97 4.33
N MET A 647 -7.17 32.92 4.98
CA MET A 647 -7.43 31.53 4.60
C MET A 647 -8.92 31.17 4.67
N SER A 648 -9.60 31.58 5.72
CA SER A 648 -11.05 31.33 5.87
C SER A 648 -11.84 32.02 4.76
N ARG A 649 -11.62 33.32 4.55
CA ARG A 649 -12.40 34.13 3.60
C ARG A 649 -12.09 33.83 2.14
N ARG A 650 -10.80 33.78 1.75
CA ARG A 650 -10.42 33.61 0.34
C ARG A 650 -10.45 32.18 -0.14
N ARG A 651 -10.17 31.24 0.76
CA ARG A 651 -10.09 29.80 0.41
C ARG A 651 -11.27 29.00 0.92
N GLN A 652 -12.27 29.68 1.50
CA GLN A 652 -13.50 29.06 2.01
C GLN A 652 -13.22 27.92 3.01
N LYS A 653 -12.25 28.13 3.92
CA LYS A 653 -11.84 27.14 4.91
C LYS A 653 -12.61 27.33 6.21
N SER A 654 -12.93 26.22 6.85
CA SER A 654 -13.43 26.11 8.20
C SER A 654 -12.26 26.04 9.16
N ILE A 655 -11.96 27.10 9.87
CA ILE A 655 -10.76 27.18 10.73
C ILE A 655 -11.19 27.17 12.19
N TRP A 656 -10.58 26.27 12.96
CA TRP A 656 -10.91 26.05 14.35
C TRP A 656 -9.68 26.36 15.21
N LEU A 657 -9.74 27.48 15.96
CA LEU A 657 -8.68 27.93 16.84
C LEU A 657 -9.02 27.58 18.29
N VAL A 658 -8.30 26.65 18.84
CA VAL A 658 -8.38 26.36 20.29
C VAL A 658 -7.43 27.30 21.01
N SER A 659 -7.96 28.08 21.91
CA SER A 659 -7.18 29.06 22.68
C SER A 659 -7.70 29.20 24.12
N HIS A 660 -6.82 29.66 24.96
CA HIS A 660 -7.16 30.10 26.34
C HIS A 660 -7.39 31.59 26.42
N ARG A 661 -7.06 32.35 25.37
CA ARG A 661 -7.15 33.79 25.32
C ARG A 661 -8.55 34.26 24.99
N GLU A 662 -9.29 34.76 25.97
CA GLU A 662 -10.64 35.31 25.75
C GLU A 662 -10.65 36.56 24.89
N GLU A 663 -9.58 37.33 24.96
CA GLU A 663 -9.38 38.53 24.12
C GLU A 663 -9.50 38.26 22.63
N LEU A 664 -9.34 36.99 22.21
CA LEU A 664 -9.53 36.57 20.82
C LEU A 664 -10.99 36.46 20.45
N ALA A 665 -11.92 36.32 21.38
CA ALA A 665 -13.35 36.17 21.10
C ALA A 665 -13.92 37.37 20.31
N GLY A 666 -13.50 38.59 20.65
CA GLY A 666 -13.88 39.79 19.91
C GLY A 666 -13.23 39.95 18.53
N ARG A 667 -12.29 39.06 18.17
CA ARG A 667 -11.50 39.11 16.93
C ARG A 667 -11.90 38.07 15.91
N VAL A 668 -12.77 37.15 16.23
CA VAL A 668 -13.21 36.07 15.36
C VAL A 668 -14.73 36.13 15.14
N PRO A 669 -15.21 35.67 14.01
CA PRO A 669 -16.64 35.73 13.71
C PRO A 669 -17.48 34.74 14.52
N SER A 670 -16.90 33.65 14.99
CA SER A 670 -17.65 32.58 15.65
C SER A 670 -16.91 32.06 16.87
N VAL A 671 -17.66 31.70 17.92
CA VAL A 671 -17.12 31.08 19.13
C VAL A 671 -17.87 29.80 19.45
N LEU A 672 -17.13 28.71 19.63
CA LEU A 672 -17.64 27.46 20.18
C LEU A 672 -17.20 27.35 21.63
N LYS A 673 -18.16 27.36 22.54
CA LYS A 673 -17.91 27.12 23.96
C LYS A 673 -17.86 25.63 24.26
N VAL A 674 -16.81 25.20 24.93
CA VAL A 674 -16.61 23.84 25.44
C VAL A 674 -16.79 23.87 26.93
N ILE A 675 -17.97 23.49 27.36
CA ILE A 675 -18.42 23.59 28.75
C ILE A 675 -18.19 22.23 29.40
N LYS A 676 -17.49 22.25 30.55
CA LYS A 676 -17.35 21.08 31.39
C LYS A 676 -18.15 21.26 32.66
N GLU A 677 -19.09 20.39 32.88
CA GLU A 677 -19.95 20.37 34.02
C GLU A 677 -20.18 18.92 34.51
N ASN A 678 -20.09 18.73 35.83
CA ASN A 678 -20.23 17.40 36.45
C ASN A 678 -19.29 16.34 35.86
N GLY A 679 -18.08 16.73 35.45
CA GLY A 679 -17.08 15.88 34.84
C GLY A 679 -17.28 15.59 33.36
N PHE A 680 -18.36 16.09 32.75
CA PHE A 680 -18.68 15.86 31.35
C PHE A 680 -18.53 17.14 30.50
N THR A 681 -18.14 16.94 29.25
CA THR A 681 -18.00 18.01 28.28
C THR A 681 -19.20 18.09 27.35
N SER A 682 -19.69 19.32 27.14
CA SER A 682 -20.67 19.67 26.12
C SER A 682 -20.17 20.80 25.22
N TYR A 683 -20.69 20.86 24.00
CA TYR A 683 -20.40 21.93 23.05
C TYR A 683 -21.63 22.84 22.92
N SER A 684 -21.40 24.14 23.01
CA SER A 684 -22.40 25.16 22.78
C SER A 684 -21.86 26.22 21.83
N THR A 685 -22.58 26.50 20.75
CA THR A 685 -22.31 27.70 19.94
C THR A 685 -22.81 28.89 20.73
N ALA A 686 -21.95 29.89 20.96
CA ALA A 686 -22.43 31.18 21.42
C ALA A 686 -23.37 31.71 20.30
N VAL A 687 -24.66 31.73 20.58
CA VAL A 687 -25.61 32.48 19.76
C VAL A 687 -25.21 33.95 19.92
N ASP A 688 -25.02 34.65 18.79
CA ASP A 688 -24.87 36.10 18.79
C ASP A 688 -25.99 36.67 19.64
N THR A 689 -25.65 37.05 20.87
CA THR A 689 -26.50 37.99 21.62
C THR A 689 -26.20 39.34 21.00
N GLU A 690 -27.16 39.86 20.23
CA GLU A 690 -27.20 41.23 19.74
C GLU A 690 -26.78 42.27 20.79
#